data_7cc845228b582131eb82c5867c7a022a
#
_entry.id   7cc845228b582131eb82c5867c7a022a
#
_cell.length_a   1.000
_cell.length_b   1.000
_cell.length_c   1.000
_cell.angle_alpha   90.00
_cell.angle_beta   90.00
_cell.angle_gamma   90.00
#
_symmetry.space_group_name_H-M   'P 1'
#
loop_
_entity.id
_entity.type
_entity.pdbx_description
1 polymer ?
#
loop_
_entity_poly.entity_id
_entity_poly.type
_entity_poly.pdbx_seq_one_letter_code
_entity_poly.pdbx_strand_id
1 'polypeptide(L)'
;IGNVAVLGHLASGKTSVIEAMAKRAGITSQLGNIQSGTTLSDYDEDEIKRQTSINLSVIPLEWDSCKINLLDTPGNFDYVGEVEAALHVAESAVIVVPSYKDISIGTKQAMFKAKDKAKIIYINGLDNPDADYKEKLNQLKKAYGKGIAPIQVPIMDHQKMIGYVNVAKMEGRIFKGEHTEPFPIPEEMMEEVMPVKEMIDEAVANTNDDLLEKYLNEEPFTKEEISWALRQGVMNQTLIPVLCGTSQIGIQILLNSMVAFFPAAGDTCNSIIVENIDTHEEDIIGFNESLPPSLFIFKTIVDPFVGRESLFKVCTGHIQTGMSLLNVDKNEVEKVNKLYIKRGKELIEVDELCAGDIGCMTKLSHSLTNDTLCTLDYRMKYQPIHFSKPYYGKAVKPIGKANEEKIASGIARLLEEDPTLKFESNHETKQQCLYGIGDIHLESIISKLKSKFKIDVKLEDMKVSYRESIRKSYTQRTKFKKQSGGHGQYGEVEILFEPTKDYNQSYVFKEKVFGGAVPKAYFPAVEKGLIESVKEGVIGHYPVLGIQATLLDGSYHSVDSSEQAFKTATMMCFKDAMKHLEPCLLEPYVILNIYIDEEYLGDIMSYVNKKRGKVLETDSLDDGLMKLVCRIPQVEILEFAIDLRSMTQGQGIYNYHFDGYEIVNDDLVERLLKK
;
A
#
# COMPACT_ATOMS: atom_id res chain seq x y z
N ILE A 1 -1.29 11.64 -27.18
CA ILE A 1 -1.03 11.73 -25.72
C ILE A 1 -0.70 10.34 -25.21
N GLY A 2 0.35 10.22 -24.42
CA GLY A 2 0.74 8.98 -23.73
C GLY A 2 1.01 9.26 -22.25
N ASN A 3 0.50 8.41 -21.36
CA ASN A 3 0.75 8.48 -19.92
C ASN A 3 1.69 7.34 -19.53
N VAL A 4 2.85 7.67 -19.01
CA VAL A 4 3.96 6.73 -18.79
C VAL A 4 4.39 6.74 -17.33
N ALA A 5 4.20 5.64 -16.62
CA ALA A 5 4.72 5.47 -15.27
C ALA A 5 6.22 5.12 -15.32
N VAL A 6 7.02 5.82 -14.54
CA VAL A 6 8.45 5.52 -14.40
C VAL A 6 8.67 4.80 -13.08
N LEU A 7 9.02 3.53 -13.18
CA LEU A 7 9.11 2.59 -12.08
C LEU A 7 10.56 2.09 -11.87
N GLY A 8 10.82 1.52 -10.71
CA GLY A 8 12.11 0.93 -10.39
C GLY A 8 12.44 1.00 -8.91
N HIS A 9 13.48 0.32 -8.51
CA HIS A 9 13.93 0.28 -7.12
C HIS A 9 14.37 1.66 -6.59
N LEU A 10 14.44 1.80 -5.27
CA LEU A 10 15.04 2.95 -4.62
C LEU A 10 16.47 3.17 -5.15
N ALA A 11 16.80 4.43 -5.45
CA ALA A 11 18.09 4.84 -6.01
C ALA A 11 18.45 4.23 -7.39
N SER A 12 17.48 3.75 -8.17
CA SER A 12 17.72 3.30 -9.56
C SER A 12 17.95 4.46 -10.55
N GLY A 13 17.70 5.70 -10.12
CA GLY A 13 17.89 6.91 -10.94
C GLY A 13 16.65 7.35 -11.73
N LYS A 14 15.43 6.91 -11.36
CA LYS A 14 14.16 7.31 -11.99
C LYS A 14 14.02 8.81 -12.17
N THR A 15 14.05 9.54 -11.06
CA THR A 15 13.92 11.00 -11.05
C THR A 15 15.02 11.67 -11.87
N SER A 16 16.26 11.18 -11.81
CA SER A 16 17.37 11.72 -12.63
C SER A 16 17.16 11.48 -14.14
N VAL A 17 16.58 10.34 -14.52
CA VAL A 17 16.21 10.04 -15.91
C VAL A 17 15.07 10.96 -16.36
N ILE A 18 14.08 11.21 -15.51
CA ILE A 18 12.97 12.14 -15.81
C ILE A 18 13.50 13.57 -15.96
N GLU A 19 14.37 14.03 -15.08
CA GLU A 19 15.02 15.34 -15.18
C GLU A 19 15.79 15.49 -16.50
N ALA A 20 16.51 14.45 -16.91
CA ALA A 20 17.21 14.44 -18.18
C ALA A 20 16.26 14.45 -19.40
N MET A 21 15.13 13.73 -19.31
CA MET A 21 14.08 13.78 -20.34
C MET A 21 13.44 15.18 -20.42
N ALA A 22 13.12 15.79 -19.29
CA ALA A 22 12.56 17.14 -19.23
C ALA A 22 13.52 18.20 -19.80
N LYS A 23 14.81 18.11 -19.45
CA LYS A 23 15.85 18.99 -20.06
C LYS A 23 15.96 18.76 -21.56
N ARG A 24 15.99 17.50 -22.01
CA ARG A 24 16.11 17.17 -23.43
C ARG A 24 14.91 17.63 -24.26
N ALA A 25 13.72 17.64 -23.67
CA ALA A 25 12.48 18.16 -24.26
C ALA A 25 12.36 19.68 -24.13
N GLY A 26 13.35 20.38 -23.58
CA GLY A 26 13.35 21.84 -23.45
C GLY A 26 12.46 22.41 -22.35
N ILE A 27 12.00 21.58 -21.43
CA ILE A 27 11.19 22.00 -20.27
C ILE A 27 12.03 22.81 -19.29
N THR A 28 13.28 22.40 -19.08
CA THR A 28 14.24 23.09 -18.22
C THR A 28 15.54 23.38 -18.96
N SER A 29 16.19 24.48 -18.63
CA SER A 29 17.52 24.82 -19.16
C SER A 29 18.67 24.13 -18.43
N GLN A 30 18.43 23.76 -17.15
CA GLN A 30 19.41 23.12 -16.29
C GLN A 30 18.88 21.76 -15.83
N LEU A 31 19.80 20.81 -15.64
CA LEU A 31 19.49 19.50 -15.08
C LEU A 31 19.24 19.64 -13.57
N GLY A 32 18.06 19.26 -13.11
CA GLY A 32 17.76 19.16 -11.70
C GLY A 32 18.61 18.09 -11.01
N ASN A 33 18.91 18.29 -9.73
CA ASN A 33 19.74 17.39 -8.93
C ASN A 33 19.08 17.08 -7.59
N ILE A 34 19.02 15.80 -7.24
CA ILE A 34 18.41 15.32 -6.00
C ILE A 34 19.14 15.83 -4.78
N GLN A 35 20.47 15.83 -4.79
CA GLN A 35 21.29 16.26 -3.65
C GLN A 35 21.13 17.75 -3.33
N SER A 36 20.93 18.56 -4.34
CA SER A 36 20.70 20.00 -4.18
C SER A 36 19.21 20.37 -4.05
N GLY A 37 18.29 19.39 -4.15
CA GLY A 37 16.85 19.62 -4.04
C GLY A 37 16.26 20.48 -5.14
N THR A 38 16.81 20.37 -6.35
CA THR A 38 16.41 21.21 -7.52
C THR A 38 15.65 20.44 -8.60
N THR A 39 15.21 19.23 -8.31
CA THR A 39 14.43 18.42 -9.25
C THR A 39 12.98 18.92 -9.38
N LEU A 40 12.38 18.68 -10.54
CA LEU A 40 10.97 18.99 -10.80
C LEU A 40 10.02 18.10 -9.98
N SER A 41 10.40 16.83 -9.81
CA SER A 41 9.53 15.80 -9.17
C SER A 41 9.53 15.90 -7.66
N ASP A 42 10.72 15.98 -7.04
CA ASP A 42 10.88 15.94 -5.58
C ASP A 42 10.91 17.37 -5.02
N TYR A 43 9.76 18.00 -4.91
CA TYR A 43 9.62 19.39 -4.47
C TYR A 43 9.08 19.54 -3.04
N ASP A 44 8.61 18.47 -2.41
CA ASP A 44 8.18 18.48 -1.01
C ASP A 44 9.40 18.56 -0.08
N GLU A 45 9.28 19.31 1.01
CA GLU A 45 10.38 19.50 1.98
C GLU A 45 10.93 18.17 2.52
N ASP A 46 10.06 17.17 2.71
CA ASP A 46 10.45 15.84 3.18
C ASP A 46 11.22 15.06 2.11
N GLU A 47 10.83 15.17 0.84
CA GLU A 47 11.53 14.56 -0.30
C GLU A 47 12.94 15.12 -0.44
N ILE A 48 13.05 16.46 -0.38
CA ILE A 48 14.34 17.17 -0.46
C ILE A 48 15.23 16.77 0.73
N LYS A 49 14.69 16.74 1.94
CA LYS A 49 15.44 16.38 3.14
C LYS A 49 15.91 14.93 3.14
N ARG A 50 15.07 14.01 2.68
CA ARG A 50 15.36 12.57 2.61
C ARG A 50 16.11 12.18 1.33
N GLN A 51 16.21 13.09 0.35
CA GLN A 51 16.79 12.86 -0.97
C GLN A 51 16.16 11.65 -1.69
N THR A 52 14.84 11.52 -1.58
CA THR A 52 14.08 10.42 -2.15
C THR A 52 12.64 10.83 -2.41
N SER A 53 12.06 10.33 -3.49
CA SER A 53 10.66 10.54 -3.83
C SER A 53 9.74 9.85 -2.82
N ILE A 54 8.72 10.55 -2.38
CA ILE A 54 7.65 10.08 -1.49
C ILE A 54 6.32 10.08 -2.22
N ASN A 55 6.08 11.12 -3.02
CA ASN A 55 4.82 11.34 -3.72
C ASN A 55 4.98 11.06 -5.22
N LEU A 56 3.86 10.69 -5.85
CA LEU A 56 3.73 10.67 -7.29
C LEU A 56 3.78 12.11 -7.83
N SER A 57 4.67 12.37 -8.79
CA SER A 57 4.75 13.64 -9.51
C SER A 57 4.47 13.46 -10.99
N VAL A 58 3.79 14.44 -11.59
CA VAL A 58 3.48 14.47 -13.02
C VAL A 58 4.40 15.48 -13.72
N ILE A 59 5.13 15.03 -14.73
CA ILE A 59 6.02 15.87 -15.55
C ILE A 59 5.62 15.73 -17.02
N PRO A 60 4.76 16.63 -17.51
CA PRO A 60 4.36 16.66 -18.92
C PRO A 60 5.48 17.23 -19.78
N LEU A 61 5.71 16.60 -20.90
CA LEU A 61 6.64 17.06 -21.93
C LEU A 61 6.09 16.81 -23.33
N GLU A 62 6.66 17.49 -24.32
CA GLU A 62 6.38 17.25 -25.74
C GLU A 62 7.64 16.72 -26.42
N TRP A 63 7.48 15.65 -27.20
CA TRP A 63 8.55 15.05 -27.97
C TRP A 63 8.01 14.50 -29.28
N ASP A 64 8.63 14.91 -30.41
CA ASP A 64 8.24 14.48 -31.76
C ASP A 64 6.71 14.59 -32.01
N SER A 65 6.15 15.76 -31.69
CA SER A 65 4.71 16.08 -31.80
C SER A 65 3.79 15.21 -30.90
N CYS A 66 4.36 14.46 -29.96
CA CYS A 66 3.63 13.69 -28.97
C CYS A 66 3.71 14.35 -27.60
N LYS A 67 2.56 14.51 -26.94
CA LYS A 67 2.51 14.88 -25.51
C LYS A 67 2.68 13.62 -24.67
N ILE A 68 3.63 13.63 -23.75
CA ILE A 68 3.93 12.54 -22.84
C ILE A 68 3.83 13.06 -21.42
N ASN A 69 2.94 12.48 -20.62
CA ASN A 69 2.86 12.73 -19.20
C ASN A 69 3.68 11.67 -18.46
N LEU A 70 4.86 12.04 -17.99
CA LEU A 70 5.69 11.18 -17.16
C LEU A 70 5.17 11.19 -15.71
N LEU A 71 4.93 10.02 -15.17
CA LEU A 71 4.49 9.80 -13.80
C LEU A 71 5.68 9.28 -13.00
N ASP A 72 6.37 10.18 -12.28
CA ASP A 72 7.51 9.82 -11.42
C ASP A 72 6.99 9.18 -10.13
N THR A 73 7.40 7.94 -9.87
CA THR A 73 6.93 7.16 -8.75
C THR A 73 8.02 6.91 -7.71
N PRO A 74 7.67 6.87 -6.43
CA PRO A 74 8.59 6.47 -5.37
C PRO A 74 9.14 5.06 -5.61
N GLY A 75 10.42 4.86 -5.30
CA GLY A 75 11.06 3.53 -5.36
C GLY A 75 11.00 2.75 -4.06
N ASN A 76 10.52 3.35 -2.98
CA ASN A 76 10.35 2.70 -1.69
C ASN A 76 8.99 2.00 -1.61
N PHE A 77 8.98 0.76 -1.13
CA PHE A 77 7.77 -0.08 -1.00
C PHE A 77 6.69 0.51 -0.10
N ASP A 78 7.07 1.32 0.86
CA ASP A 78 6.14 1.96 1.79
C ASP A 78 5.18 2.93 1.09
N TYR A 79 5.57 3.44 -0.08
CA TYR A 79 4.75 4.37 -0.88
C TYR A 79 4.06 3.67 -2.06
N VAL A 80 3.71 2.41 -1.89
CA VAL A 80 3.08 1.59 -2.94
C VAL A 80 1.80 2.20 -3.50
N GLY A 81 1.03 2.92 -2.70
CA GLY A 81 -0.20 3.60 -3.15
C GLY A 81 0.06 4.62 -4.26
N GLU A 82 1.21 5.28 -4.26
CA GLU A 82 1.62 6.22 -5.30
C GLU A 82 1.90 5.50 -6.64
N VAL A 83 2.49 4.30 -6.56
CA VAL A 83 2.72 3.43 -7.73
C VAL A 83 1.40 2.90 -8.27
N GLU A 84 0.48 2.49 -7.41
CA GLU A 84 -0.85 1.99 -7.77
C GLU A 84 -1.68 3.07 -8.46
N ALA A 85 -1.64 4.30 -7.95
CA ALA A 85 -2.29 5.45 -8.58
C ALA A 85 -1.71 5.76 -9.96
N ALA A 86 -0.38 5.76 -10.11
CA ALA A 86 0.29 6.01 -11.39
C ALA A 86 -0.05 4.94 -12.42
N LEU A 87 0.03 3.67 -12.05
CA LEU A 87 -0.25 2.55 -12.96
C LEU A 87 -1.72 2.47 -13.38
N HIS A 88 -2.64 2.93 -12.55
CA HIS A 88 -4.07 2.95 -12.90
C HIS A 88 -4.36 3.87 -14.09
N VAL A 89 -3.67 4.99 -14.19
CA VAL A 89 -3.90 5.99 -15.25
C VAL A 89 -2.90 5.92 -16.40
N ALA A 90 -1.77 5.23 -16.22
CA ALA A 90 -0.75 5.05 -17.26
C ALA A 90 -1.13 3.94 -18.25
N GLU A 91 -0.87 4.18 -19.54
CA GLU A 91 -0.93 3.14 -20.58
C GLU A 91 0.34 2.28 -20.59
N SER A 92 1.47 2.87 -20.19
CA SER A 92 2.78 2.27 -20.35
C SER A 92 3.68 2.51 -19.13
N ALA A 93 4.76 1.75 -19.05
CA ALA A 93 5.74 1.90 -17.99
C ALA A 93 7.19 1.85 -18.52
N VAL A 94 8.05 2.71 -17.98
CA VAL A 94 9.49 2.61 -18.10
C VAL A 94 10.05 2.05 -16.80
N ILE A 95 10.73 0.91 -16.88
CA ILE A 95 11.36 0.27 -15.72
C ILE A 95 12.84 0.63 -15.72
N VAL A 96 13.26 1.47 -14.77
CA VAL A 96 14.65 1.89 -14.63
C VAL A 96 15.41 0.90 -13.77
N VAL A 97 16.41 0.25 -14.36
CA VAL A 97 17.20 -0.83 -13.74
C VAL A 97 18.66 -0.40 -13.66
N PRO A 98 19.30 -0.45 -12.47
CA PRO A 98 20.73 -0.17 -12.36
C PRO A 98 21.58 -1.17 -13.15
N SER A 99 22.62 -0.69 -13.85
CA SER A 99 23.56 -1.50 -14.61
C SER A 99 24.48 -2.35 -13.73
N TYR A 100 24.66 -1.92 -12.49
CA TYR A 100 25.47 -2.55 -11.44
C TYR A 100 24.55 -3.25 -10.43
N LYS A 101 25.04 -4.21 -9.69
CA LYS A 101 24.28 -5.10 -8.78
C LYS A 101 23.32 -6.04 -9.51
N ASP A 102 22.84 -7.04 -8.80
CA ASP A 102 21.82 -7.96 -9.29
C ASP A 102 20.44 -7.28 -9.47
N ILE A 103 19.52 -7.99 -10.12
CA ILE A 103 18.14 -7.52 -10.25
C ILE A 103 17.55 -7.35 -8.84
N SER A 104 17.27 -6.11 -8.50
CA SER A 104 16.78 -5.74 -7.17
C SER A 104 15.34 -6.18 -6.95
N ILE A 105 14.97 -6.31 -5.68
CA ILE A 105 13.59 -6.55 -5.24
C ILE A 105 12.62 -5.55 -5.84
N GLY A 106 12.99 -4.25 -5.83
CA GLY A 106 12.12 -3.20 -6.41
C GLY A 106 11.95 -3.31 -7.92
N THR A 107 12.94 -3.83 -8.65
CA THR A 107 12.81 -4.13 -10.07
C THR A 107 11.80 -5.26 -10.30
N LYS A 108 11.89 -6.34 -9.52
CA LYS A 108 10.94 -7.46 -9.60
C LYS A 108 9.51 -7.00 -9.30
N GLN A 109 9.32 -6.18 -8.26
CA GLN A 109 8.01 -5.59 -7.95
C GLN A 109 7.49 -4.67 -9.05
N ALA A 110 8.33 -3.82 -9.61
CA ALA A 110 7.94 -2.94 -10.70
C ALA A 110 7.47 -3.73 -11.92
N MET A 111 8.18 -4.79 -12.28
CA MET A 111 7.80 -5.71 -13.35
C MET A 111 6.48 -6.42 -13.07
N PHE A 112 6.28 -6.92 -11.84
CA PHE A 112 5.04 -7.58 -11.43
C PHE A 112 3.84 -6.63 -11.46
N LYS A 113 3.97 -5.44 -10.86
CA LYS A 113 2.89 -4.45 -10.83
C LYS A 113 2.54 -3.91 -12.22
N ALA A 114 3.52 -3.83 -13.12
CA ALA A 114 3.33 -3.41 -14.51
C ALA A 114 3.06 -4.59 -15.46
N LYS A 115 2.69 -5.79 -14.96
CA LYS A 115 2.51 -7.00 -15.80
C LYS A 115 1.57 -6.75 -16.98
N ASP A 116 0.49 -6.01 -16.75
CA ASP A 116 -0.56 -5.71 -17.73
C ASP A 116 -0.35 -4.37 -18.48
N LYS A 117 0.89 -3.85 -18.49
CA LYS A 117 1.25 -2.61 -19.18
C LYS A 117 2.27 -2.83 -20.28
N ALA A 118 2.21 -2.03 -21.33
CA ALA A 118 3.29 -1.91 -22.28
C ALA A 118 4.56 -1.41 -21.54
N LYS A 119 5.71 -2.06 -21.77
CA LYS A 119 6.93 -1.79 -20.99
C LYS A 119 8.16 -1.57 -21.84
N ILE A 120 9.04 -0.69 -21.36
CA ILE A 120 10.43 -0.58 -21.78
C ILE A 120 11.31 -0.70 -20.53
N ILE A 121 12.39 -1.46 -20.61
CA ILE A 121 13.43 -1.48 -19.59
C ILE A 121 14.54 -0.52 -20.00
N TYR A 122 14.95 0.36 -19.07
CA TYR A 122 16.09 1.25 -19.24
C TYR A 122 17.19 0.89 -18.24
N ILE A 123 18.28 0.30 -18.74
CA ILE A 123 19.47 -0.01 -17.94
C ILE A 123 20.25 1.30 -17.75
N ASN A 124 20.22 1.83 -16.54
CA ASN A 124 20.78 3.12 -16.16
C ASN A 124 22.11 2.97 -15.42
N GLY A 125 22.97 3.98 -15.53
CA GLY A 125 24.21 4.06 -14.75
C GLY A 125 25.37 3.27 -15.37
N LEU A 126 25.49 3.26 -16.70
CA LEU A 126 26.63 2.63 -17.39
C LEU A 126 27.97 3.35 -17.12
N ASP A 127 27.94 4.53 -16.54
CA ASP A 127 29.10 5.28 -16.04
C ASP A 127 29.56 4.84 -14.63
N ASN A 128 28.87 3.90 -14.01
CA ASN A 128 29.29 3.31 -12.73
C ASN A 128 30.47 2.36 -12.96
N PRO A 129 31.52 2.41 -12.10
CA PRO A 129 32.68 1.50 -12.23
C PRO A 129 32.34 0.00 -12.20
N ASP A 130 31.25 -0.36 -11.51
CA ASP A 130 30.78 -1.75 -11.36
C ASP A 130 29.72 -2.14 -12.40
N ALA A 131 29.50 -1.31 -13.45
CA ALA A 131 28.53 -1.58 -14.49
C ALA A 131 28.92 -2.77 -15.35
N ASP A 132 28.02 -3.72 -15.51
CA ASP A 132 28.14 -4.86 -16.41
C ASP A 132 26.86 -5.03 -17.23
N TYR A 133 26.88 -4.47 -18.45
CA TYR A 133 25.72 -4.52 -19.35
C TYR A 133 25.36 -5.93 -19.80
N LYS A 134 26.37 -6.74 -20.13
CA LYS A 134 26.18 -8.12 -20.63
C LYS A 134 25.57 -9.00 -19.55
N GLU A 135 26.13 -8.96 -18.34
CA GLU A 135 25.59 -9.71 -17.22
C GLU A 135 24.17 -9.26 -16.88
N LYS A 136 23.90 -7.96 -16.93
CA LYS A 136 22.56 -7.42 -16.70
C LYS A 136 21.53 -7.94 -17.71
N LEU A 137 21.88 -7.99 -18.99
CA LEU A 137 20.99 -8.57 -20.02
C LEU A 137 20.74 -10.08 -19.76
N ASN A 138 21.76 -10.83 -19.38
CA ASN A 138 21.61 -12.25 -19.05
C ASN A 138 20.67 -12.45 -17.87
N GLN A 139 20.81 -11.64 -16.84
CA GLN A 139 19.90 -11.66 -15.67
C GLN A 139 18.46 -11.34 -16.07
N LEU A 140 18.24 -10.32 -16.91
CA LEU A 140 16.92 -9.96 -17.41
C LEU A 140 16.29 -11.07 -18.24
N LYS A 141 17.06 -11.68 -19.16
CA LYS A 141 16.60 -12.80 -19.99
C LYS A 141 16.25 -14.02 -19.13
N LYS A 142 17.08 -14.33 -18.13
CA LYS A 142 16.82 -15.43 -17.19
C LYS A 142 15.56 -15.21 -16.37
N ALA A 143 15.31 -13.97 -15.92
CA ALA A 143 14.18 -13.63 -15.06
C ALA A 143 12.85 -13.49 -15.84
N TYR A 144 12.88 -12.95 -17.06
CA TYR A 144 11.68 -12.55 -17.81
C TYR A 144 11.55 -13.21 -19.18
N GLY A 145 12.46 -14.13 -19.53
CA GLY A 145 12.32 -15.01 -20.67
C GLY A 145 12.63 -14.40 -22.03
N LYS A 146 12.10 -15.04 -23.06
CA LYS A 146 12.41 -14.76 -24.48
C LYS A 146 11.86 -13.44 -25.00
N GLY A 147 10.92 -12.82 -24.29
CA GLY A 147 10.38 -11.50 -24.65
C GLY A 147 11.33 -10.32 -24.43
N ILE A 148 12.48 -10.53 -23.81
CA ILE A 148 13.50 -9.50 -23.61
C ILE A 148 14.18 -9.19 -24.94
N ALA A 149 13.99 -7.96 -25.45
CA ALA A 149 14.45 -7.48 -26.74
C ALA A 149 15.44 -6.31 -26.60
N PRO A 150 16.73 -6.54 -26.40
CA PRO A 150 17.71 -5.48 -26.30
C PRO A 150 17.92 -4.83 -27.67
N ILE A 151 17.75 -3.50 -27.73
CA ILE A 151 17.86 -2.72 -28.97
C ILE A 151 19.28 -2.18 -29.17
N GLN A 152 20.04 -2.04 -28.10
CA GLN A 152 21.32 -1.36 -28.10
C GLN A 152 22.41 -2.20 -27.44
N VAL A 153 23.65 -2.07 -27.97
CA VAL A 153 24.89 -2.42 -27.27
C VAL A 153 25.67 -1.11 -27.06
N PRO A 154 26.05 -0.76 -25.84
CA PRO A 154 26.78 0.49 -25.58
C PRO A 154 28.21 0.41 -26.15
N ILE A 155 28.68 1.51 -26.73
CA ILE A 155 30.09 1.73 -27.08
C ILE A 155 30.73 2.48 -25.94
N MET A 156 31.66 1.84 -25.23
CA MET A 156 32.29 2.41 -24.05
C MET A 156 33.73 2.85 -24.36
N ASP A 157 34.11 4.01 -23.84
CA ASP A 157 35.49 4.43 -23.71
C ASP A 157 35.80 4.53 -22.23
N HIS A 158 36.45 3.51 -21.69
CA HIS A 158 36.60 3.28 -20.24
C HIS A 158 35.21 3.25 -19.54
N GLN A 159 34.93 4.18 -18.64
CA GLN A 159 33.66 4.28 -17.92
C GLN A 159 32.67 5.27 -18.56
N LYS A 160 32.96 5.75 -19.76
CA LYS A 160 32.12 6.71 -20.46
C LYS A 160 31.46 6.08 -21.68
N MET A 161 30.15 6.11 -21.72
CA MET A 161 29.40 5.73 -22.92
C MET A 161 29.58 6.81 -23.99
N ILE A 162 30.25 6.46 -25.09
CA ILE A 162 30.53 7.38 -26.21
C ILE A 162 29.61 7.16 -27.41
N GLY A 163 28.89 6.06 -27.44
CA GLY A 163 27.98 5.72 -28.50
C GLY A 163 27.25 4.41 -28.24
N TYR A 164 26.62 3.88 -29.26
CA TYR A 164 25.94 2.59 -29.20
C TYR A 164 25.83 1.93 -30.57
N VAL A 165 25.65 0.63 -30.57
CA VAL A 165 25.23 -0.14 -31.75
C VAL A 165 23.73 -0.40 -31.62
N ASN A 166 22.95 0.04 -32.59
CA ASN A 166 21.54 -0.35 -32.73
C ASN A 166 21.51 -1.75 -33.38
N VAL A 167 21.22 -2.77 -32.60
CA VAL A 167 21.27 -4.15 -33.09
C VAL A 167 20.08 -4.53 -33.97
N ALA A 168 18.96 -3.82 -33.86
CA ALA A 168 17.81 -3.99 -34.73
C ALA A 168 18.13 -3.57 -36.19
N LYS A 169 18.94 -2.51 -36.35
CA LYS A 169 19.34 -1.95 -37.64
C LYS A 169 20.74 -2.34 -38.06
N MET A 170 21.54 -2.91 -37.16
CA MET A 170 22.98 -3.16 -37.32
C MET A 170 23.75 -1.89 -37.74
N GLU A 171 23.52 -0.81 -36.98
CA GLU A 171 24.12 0.50 -37.21
C GLU A 171 24.80 1.03 -35.95
N GLY A 172 26.08 1.36 -36.06
CA GLY A 172 26.80 2.07 -35.02
C GLY A 172 26.51 3.58 -35.02
N ARG A 173 26.43 4.15 -33.83
CA ARG A 173 26.23 5.60 -33.61
C ARG A 173 27.16 6.13 -32.53
N ILE A 174 27.73 7.30 -32.72
CA ILE A 174 28.56 7.97 -31.72
C ILE A 174 27.92 9.30 -31.33
N PHE A 175 28.00 9.64 -30.04
CA PHE A 175 27.46 10.92 -29.55
C PHE A 175 28.34 12.10 -29.89
N LYS A 176 27.74 13.15 -30.46
CA LYS A 176 28.36 14.46 -30.78
C LYS A 176 27.49 15.56 -30.14
N GLY A 177 27.77 15.85 -28.87
CA GLY A 177 26.90 16.73 -28.09
C GLY A 177 25.49 16.13 -27.96
N GLU A 178 24.49 16.85 -28.44
CA GLU A 178 23.09 16.42 -28.38
C GLU A 178 22.64 15.54 -29.57
N HIS A 179 23.47 15.32 -30.55
CA HIS A 179 23.17 14.52 -31.72
C HIS A 179 24.02 13.26 -31.81
N THR A 180 23.66 12.33 -32.68
CA THR A 180 24.45 11.15 -32.99
C THR A 180 24.88 11.15 -34.43
N GLU A 181 26.11 10.69 -34.71
CA GLU A 181 26.61 10.49 -36.07
C GLU A 181 26.78 8.98 -36.33
N PRO A 182 26.60 8.57 -37.62
CA PRO A 182 26.92 7.18 -38.00
C PRO A 182 28.39 6.86 -37.69
N PHE A 183 28.60 5.65 -37.18
CA PHE A 183 29.91 5.16 -36.82
C PHE A 183 30.02 3.67 -37.25
N PRO A 184 31.08 3.25 -37.96
CA PRO A 184 31.24 1.87 -38.35
C PRO A 184 31.37 1.02 -37.08
N ILE A 185 30.66 -0.12 -37.07
CA ILE A 185 30.75 -1.05 -35.94
C ILE A 185 32.16 -1.65 -35.92
N PRO A 186 32.95 -1.48 -34.81
CA PRO A 186 34.28 -2.08 -34.72
C PRO A 186 34.18 -3.60 -34.80
N GLU A 187 35.08 -4.24 -35.54
CA GLU A 187 35.12 -5.72 -35.66
C GLU A 187 35.24 -6.40 -34.27
N GLU A 188 35.99 -5.80 -33.38
CA GLU A 188 36.18 -6.25 -31.99
C GLU A 188 34.86 -6.33 -31.20
N MET A 189 33.89 -5.47 -31.52
CA MET A 189 32.57 -5.45 -30.87
C MET A 189 31.61 -6.51 -31.40
N MET A 190 31.90 -7.16 -32.55
CA MET A 190 30.97 -8.12 -33.13
C MET A 190 30.75 -9.35 -32.22
N GLU A 191 31.74 -9.72 -31.40
CA GLU A 191 31.59 -10.80 -30.39
C GLU A 191 30.56 -10.45 -29.29
N GLU A 192 30.38 -9.15 -29.01
CA GLU A 192 29.38 -8.66 -28.05
C GLU A 192 28.02 -8.36 -28.73
N VAL A 193 28.05 -7.83 -29.96
CA VAL A 193 26.87 -7.44 -30.72
C VAL A 193 26.05 -8.64 -31.20
N MET A 194 26.73 -9.70 -31.74
CA MET A 194 26.00 -10.84 -32.32
C MET A 194 25.11 -11.59 -31.32
N PRO A 195 25.55 -11.90 -30.09
CA PRO A 195 24.66 -12.52 -29.09
C PRO A 195 23.45 -11.67 -28.72
N VAL A 196 23.61 -10.32 -28.69
CA VAL A 196 22.51 -9.39 -28.44
C VAL A 196 21.56 -9.31 -29.63
N LYS A 197 22.09 -9.36 -30.87
CA LYS A 197 21.29 -9.47 -32.09
C LYS A 197 20.45 -10.74 -32.10
N GLU A 198 21.00 -11.85 -31.69
CA GLU A 198 20.25 -13.11 -31.54
C GLU A 198 19.13 -13.03 -30.52
N MET A 199 19.35 -12.34 -29.41
CA MET A 199 18.29 -12.11 -28.40
C MET A 199 17.10 -11.33 -28.97
N ILE A 200 17.34 -10.27 -29.75
CA ILE A 200 16.26 -9.51 -30.37
C ILE A 200 15.56 -10.30 -31.47
N ASP A 201 16.30 -11.06 -32.27
CA ASP A 201 15.72 -11.90 -33.33
C ASP A 201 14.83 -13.02 -32.72
N GLU A 202 15.26 -13.64 -31.63
CA GLU A 202 14.44 -14.61 -30.88
C GLU A 202 13.15 -13.92 -30.34
N ALA A 203 13.26 -12.73 -29.78
CA ALA A 203 12.10 -11.97 -29.28
C ALA A 203 11.14 -11.60 -30.41
N VAL A 204 11.63 -11.14 -31.54
CA VAL A 204 10.85 -10.80 -32.73
C VAL A 204 10.15 -12.05 -33.30
N ALA A 205 10.84 -13.18 -33.38
CA ALA A 205 10.29 -14.46 -33.83
C ALA A 205 9.07 -14.90 -33.00
N ASN A 206 9.08 -14.65 -31.70
CA ASN A 206 7.98 -15.02 -30.81
C ASN A 206 6.74 -14.08 -30.88
N THR A 207 6.73 -13.07 -31.76
CA THR A 207 5.58 -12.16 -31.89
C THR A 207 4.45 -12.70 -32.74
N ASN A 208 4.74 -13.50 -33.78
CA ASN A 208 3.75 -14.21 -34.56
C ASN A 208 4.33 -15.44 -35.26
N ASP A 209 3.45 -16.29 -35.80
CA ASP A 209 3.83 -17.58 -36.43
C ASP A 209 4.67 -17.40 -37.72
N ASP A 210 4.37 -16.37 -38.52
CA ASP A 210 5.10 -16.10 -39.77
C ASP A 210 6.57 -15.74 -39.50
N LEU A 211 6.80 -14.91 -38.48
CA LEU A 211 8.15 -14.53 -38.07
C LEU A 211 8.88 -15.69 -37.38
N LEU A 212 8.16 -16.53 -36.67
CA LEU A 212 8.74 -17.75 -36.08
C LEU A 212 9.19 -18.74 -37.15
N GLU A 213 8.37 -18.98 -38.19
CA GLU A 213 8.72 -19.84 -39.32
C GLU A 213 9.98 -19.30 -40.05
N LYS A 214 10.02 -18.01 -40.29
CA LYS A 214 11.16 -17.32 -40.92
C LYS A 214 12.45 -17.49 -40.11
N TYR A 215 12.37 -17.34 -38.78
CA TYR A 215 13.49 -17.55 -37.86
C TYR A 215 13.99 -19.00 -37.87
N LEU A 216 13.08 -19.98 -37.83
CA LEU A 216 13.41 -21.38 -37.87
C LEU A 216 14.06 -21.83 -39.22
N ASN A 217 13.75 -21.10 -40.30
CA ASN A 217 14.35 -21.31 -41.62
C ASN A 217 15.67 -20.51 -41.79
N GLU A 218 16.18 -19.88 -40.75
CA GLU A 218 17.39 -19.04 -40.76
C GLU A 218 17.32 -17.87 -41.78
N GLU A 219 16.12 -17.39 -42.08
CA GLU A 219 15.90 -16.22 -42.95
C GLU A 219 16.03 -14.92 -42.15
N PRO A 220 16.79 -13.90 -42.65
CA PRO A 220 16.96 -12.64 -41.94
C PRO A 220 15.68 -11.83 -41.94
N PHE A 221 15.37 -11.15 -40.83
CA PHE A 221 14.29 -10.18 -40.74
C PHE A 221 14.65 -8.88 -41.45
N THR A 222 13.66 -8.27 -42.08
CA THR A 222 13.78 -6.88 -42.58
C THR A 222 13.67 -5.87 -41.43
N LYS A 223 14.14 -4.65 -41.67
CA LYS A 223 14.02 -3.56 -40.66
C LYS A 223 12.55 -3.23 -40.35
N GLU A 224 11.69 -3.36 -41.33
CA GLU A 224 10.25 -3.12 -41.23
C GLU A 224 9.59 -4.21 -40.37
N GLU A 225 9.97 -5.49 -40.58
CA GLU A 225 9.47 -6.61 -39.76
C GLU A 225 9.88 -6.46 -38.29
N ILE A 226 11.13 -6.12 -38.02
CA ILE A 226 11.61 -5.87 -36.65
C ILE A 226 10.87 -4.70 -36.03
N SER A 227 10.71 -3.58 -36.75
CA SER A 227 10.02 -2.40 -36.24
C SER A 227 8.54 -2.68 -35.93
N TRP A 228 7.88 -3.41 -36.82
CA TRP A 228 6.50 -3.83 -36.63
C TRP A 228 6.36 -4.77 -35.42
N ALA A 229 7.22 -5.79 -35.34
CA ALA A 229 7.22 -6.77 -34.25
C ALA A 229 7.48 -6.12 -32.89
N LEU A 230 8.43 -5.18 -32.80
CA LEU A 230 8.70 -4.41 -31.58
C LEU A 230 7.45 -3.63 -31.13
N ARG A 231 6.78 -2.92 -32.05
CA ARG A 231 5.58 -2.17 -31.70
C ARG A 231 4.43 -3.08 -31.29
N GLN A 232 4.12 -4.11 -32.07
CA GLN A 232 3.04 -5.06 -31.76
C GLN A 232 3.33 -5.85 -30.48
N GLY A 233 4.55 -6.34 -30.32
CA GLY A 233 4.94 -7.10 -29.14
C GLY A 233 4.90 -6.26 -27.86
N VAL A 234 5.24 -4.97 -27.92
CA VAL A 234 5.10 -4.06 -26.77
C VAL A 234 3.62 -3.80 -26.45
N MET A 235 2.81 -3.53 -27.47
CA MET A 235 1.36 -3.31 -27.29
C MET A 235 0.66 -4.55 -26.71
N ASN A 236 1.02 -5.74 -27.17
CA ASN A 236 0.47 -7.00 -26.72
C ASN A 236 1.19 -7.56 -25.47
N GLN A 237 2.18 -6.83 -24.94
CA GLN A 237 2.94 -7.19 -23.73
C GLN A 237 3.75 -8.50 -23.84
N THR A 238 3.96 -8.98 -25.06
CA THR A 238 4.75 -10.19 -25.34
C THR A 238 6.24 -9.90 -25.48
N LEU A 239 6.62 -8.65 -25.71
CA LEU A 239 7.97 -8.20 -25.96
C LEU A 239 8.28 -6.96 -25.11
N ILE A 240 9.50 -6.93 -24.56
CA ILE A 240 9.97 -5.83 -23.70
C ILE A 240 11.30 -5.32 -24.26
N PRO A 241 11.29 -4.16 -24.95
CA PRO A 241 12.52 -3.53 -25.40
C PRO A 241 13.43 -3.16 -24.24
N VAL A 242 14.72 -3.40 -24.39
CA VAL A 242 15.75 -3.00 -23.44
C VAL A 242 16.66 -1.97 -24.07
N LEU A 243 16.72 -0.82 -23.43
CA LEU A 243 17.59 0.28 -23.75
C LEU A 243 18.63 0.48 -22.64
N CYS A 244 19.67 1.22 -22.93
CA CYS A 244 20.72 1.47 -21.97
C CYS A 244 21.30 2.88 -22.08
N GLY A 245 21.89 3.35 -20.98
CA GLY A 245 22.52 4.66 -20.92
C GLY A 245 22.93 5.06 -19.52
N THR A 246 23.00 6.35 -19.33
CA THR A 246 23.18 6.98 -18.02
C THR A 246 22.01 7.92 -17.76
N SER A 247 21.98 8.58 -16.62
CA SER A 247 20.99 9.64 -16.33
C SER A 247 21.15 10.89 -17.21
N GLN A 248 22.10 10.91 -18.13
CA GLN A 248 22.33 12.04 -19.05
C GLN A 248 22.52 11.60 -20.50
N ILE A 249 23.07 10.43 -20.75
CA ILE A 249 23.41 9.89 -22.07
C ILE A 249 22.44 8.76 -22.41
N GLY A 250 21.94 8.72 -23.65
CA GLY A 250 20.97 7.72 -24.11
C GLY A 250 19.50 8.17 -23.98
N ILE A 251 19.24 9.31 -23.38
CA ILE A 251 17.89 9.83 -23.08
C ILE A 251 17.08 10.10 -24.34
N GLN A 252 17.69 10.64 -25.39
CA GLN A 252 17.00 10.87 -26.66
C GLN A 252 16.47 9.57 -27.28
N ILE A 253 17.21 8.48 -27.14
CA ILE A 253 16.82 7.18 -27.70
C ILE A 253 15.65 6.62 -26.88
N LEU A 254 15.67 6.80 -25.56
CA LEU A 254 14.55 6.43 -24.70
C LEU A 254 13.28 7.18 -25.12
N LEU A 255 13.35 8.52 -25.29
CA LEU A 255 12.22 9.33 -25.76
C LEU A 255 11.71 8.88 -27.14
N ASN A 256 12.62 8.67 -28.09
CA ASN A 256 12.25 8.18 -29.42
C ASN A 256 11.60 6.78 -29.36
N SER A 257 12.11 5.90 -28.50
CA SER A 257 11.56 4.54 -28.34
C SER A 257 10.19 4.56 -27.69
N MET A 258 9.95 5.46 -26.74
CA MET A 258 8.63 5.66 -26.14
C MET A 258 7.61 6.08 -27.20
N VAL A 259 7.95 7.06 -28.06
CA VAL A 259 7.06 7.48 -29.16
C VAL A 259 6.85 6.35 -30.18
N ALA A 260 7.89 5.59 -30.51
CA ALA A 260 7.82 4.54 -31.51
C ALA A 260 7.03 3.29 -31.05
N PHE A 261 7.14 2.90 -29.78
CA PHE A 261 6.67 1.59 -29.32
C PHE A 261 5.49 1.67 -28.35
N PHE A 262 5.36 2.72 -27.55
CA PHE A 262 4.26 2.81 -26.60
C PHE A 262 2.94 3.12 -27.26
N PRO A 263 1.85 2.53 -26.78
CA PRO A 263 0.51 2.92 -27.19
C PRO A 263 0.22 4.36 -26.76
N ALA A 264 -0.47 5.10 -27.61
CA ALA A 264 -1.14 6.33 -27.20
C ALA A 264 -2.38 6.00 -26.37
N ALA A 265 -2.92 6.98 -25.65
CA ALA A 265 -4.17 6.81 -24.91
C ALA A 265 -5.31 6.30 -25.78
N GLY A 266 -5.36 6.68 -27.06
CA GLY A 266 -6.33 6.20 -28.03
C GLY A 266 -6.15 4.74 -28.48
N ASP A 267 -4.96 4.19 -28.39
CA ASP A 267 -4.67 2.82 -28.83
C ASP A 267 -5.12 1.77 -27.78
N THR A 268 -5.17 2.15 -26.50
CA THR A 268 -5.46 1.23 -25.38
C THR A 268 -6.90 1.27 -24.89
N CYS A 269 -7.70 2.20 -25.39
CA CYS A 269 -8.99 2.56 -24.85
C CYS A 269 -10.17 1.65 -25.22
N ASN A 270 -9.95 0.49 -25.83
CA ASN A 270 -11.02 -0.48 -26.05
C ASN A 270 -11.29 -1.37 -24.82
N SER A 271 -10.75 -1.01 -23.65
CA SER A 271 -10.80 -1.84 -22.46
C SER A 271 -11.09 -1.10 -21.14
N ILE A 272 -11.62 0.13 -21.22
CA ILE A 272 -12.03 0.83 -19.99
C ILE A 272 -13.39 0.28 -19.56
N ILE A 273 -13.39 -0.47 -18.47
CA ILE A 273 -14.61 -0.97 -17.86
C ILE A 273 -15.27 0.15 -17.07
N VAL A 274 -16.55 0.38 -17.35
CA VAL A 274 -17.38 1.37 -16.66
C VAL A 274 -18.67 0.73 -16.20
N GLU A 275 -19.23 1.23 -15.12
CA GLU A 275 -20.59 0.90 -14.67
C GLU A 275 -21.52 2.05 -15.07
N ASN A 276 -22.60 1.73 -15.79
CA ASN A 276 -23.68 2.68 -16.00
C ASN A 276 -24.48 2.78 -14.70
N ILE A 277 -24.52 3.96 -14.11
CA ILE A 277 -25.15 4.17 -12.78
C ILE A 277 -26.67 3.99 -12.82
N ASP A 278 -27.32 4.21 -13.96
CA ASP A 278 -28.76 4.12 -14.09
C ASP A 278 -29.25 2.68 -14.33
N THR A 279 -28.44 1.85 -15.01
CA THR A 279 -28.79 0.45 -15.33
C THR A 279 -28.04 -0.57 -14.46
N HIS A 280 -26.97 -0.17 -13.78
CA HIS A 280 -26.02 -1.04 -13.06
C HIS A 280 -25.37 -2.12 -13.94
N GLU A 281 -25.30 -1.89 -15.23
CA GLU A 281 -24.62 -2.78 -16.17
C GLU A 281 -23.20 -2.31 -16.39
N GLU A 282 -22.28 -3.27 -16.44
CA GLU A 282 -20.90 -3.00 -16.86
C GLU A 282 -20.85 -2.88 -18.39
N ASP A 283 -20.13 -1.88 -18.87
CA ASP A 283 -19.88 -1.65 -20.28
C ASP A 283 -18.37 -1.43 -20.51
N ILE A 284 -17.92 -1.63 -21.72
CA ILE A 284 -16.54 -1.35 -22.13
C ILE A 284 -16.59 -0.18 -23.09
N ILE A 285 -16.06 0.96 -22.63
CA ILE A 285 -15.95 2.13 -23.49
C ILE A 285 -14.52 2.28 -24.02
N GLY A 286 -14.44 2.68 -25.29
CA GLY A 286 -13.16 3.08 -25.88
C GLY A 286 -12.85 4.55 -25.64
N PHE A 287 -11.58 4.92 -25.87
CA PHE A 287 -11.19 6.30 -25.99
C PHE A 287 -12.01 7.00 -27.06
N ASN A 288 -12.69 8.06 -26.68
CA ASN A 288 -13.52 8.79 -27.64
C ASN A 288 -13.69 10.25 -27.20
N GLU A 289 -13.08 11.15 -27.98
CA GLU A 289 -13.20 12.59 -27.78
C GLU A 289 -14.61 13.12 -28.10
N SER A 290 -15.42 12.36 -28.85
CA SER A 290 -16.79 12.74 -29.21
C SER A 290 -17.83 12.33 -28.18
N LEU A 291 -17.49 11.50 -27.18
CA LEU A 291 -18.38 11.16 -26.09
C LEU A 291 -18.53 12.33 -25.11
N PRO A 292 -19.62 12.37 -24.33
CA PRO A 292 -19.77 13.35 -23.27
C PRO A 292 -18.58 13.35 -22.31
N PRO A 293 -18.18 14.51 -21.78
CA PRO A 293 -17.01 14.64 -20.91
C PRO A 293 -17.11 13.81 -19.65
N SER A 294 -16.04 13.09 -19.35
CA SER A 294 -15.88 12.39 -18.07
C SER A 294 -14.41 12.33 -17.66
N LEU A 295 -14.17 12.27 -16.37
CA LEU A 295 -12.84 12.20 -15.78
C LEU A 295 -12.82 11.31 -14.54
N PHE A 296 -11.63 10.81 -14.22
CA PHE A 296 -11.37 10.00 -13.04
C PHE A 296 -10.28 10.66 -12.18
N ILE A 297 -10.56 10.87 -10.90
CA ILE A 297 -9.61 11.46 -9.95
C ILE A 297 -8.74 10.34 -9.37
N PHE A 298 -7.45 10.34 -9.70
CA PHE A 298 -6.52 9.30 -9.25
C PHE A 298 -5.62 9.73 -8.09
N LYS A 299 -5.56 11.04 -7.77
CA LYS A 299 -4.76 11.55 -6.66
C LYS A 299 -5.32 12.86 -6.12
N THR A 300 -5.35 12.97 -4.81
CA THR A 300 -5.64 14.20 -4.07
C THR A 300 -4.37 14.65 -3.34
N ILE A 301 -4.04 15.93 -3.41
CA ILE A 301 -2.94 16.55 -2.66
C ILE A 301 -3.54 17.61 -1.76
N VAL A 302 -3.18 17.62 -0.48
CA VAL A 302 -3.64 18.62 0.47
C VAL A 302 -2.52 19.60 0.76
N ASP A 303 -2.65 20.80 0.20
CA ASP A 303 -1.75 21.91 0.45
C ASP A 303 -2.36 22.87 1.48
N PRO A 304 -1.63 23.28 2.53
CA PRO A 304 -2.15 24.19 3.56
C PRO A 304 -2.57 25.57 3.03
N PHE A 305 -2.02 26.00 1.91
CA PHE A 305 -2.22 27.34 1.33
C PHE A 305 -3.18 27.34 0.14
N VAL A 306 -2.96 26.42 -0.79
CA VAL A 306 -3.78 26.27 -2.02
C VAL A 306 -5.08 25.53 -1.71
N GLY A 307 -5.07 24.69 -0.69
CA GLY A 307 -6.15 23.78 -0.36
C GLY A 307 -6.01 22.44 -1.06
N ARG A 308 -7.13 21.88 -1.50
CA ARG A 308 -7.18 20.60 -2.16
C ARG A 308 -6.85 20.72 -3.65
N GLU A 309 -5.85 19.97 -4.13
CA GLU A 309 -5.54 19.77 -5.55
C GLU A 309 -5.96 18.36 -5.94
N SER A 310 -6.76 18.23 -7.00
CA SER A 310 -7.24 16.95 -7.51
C SER A 310 -6.61 16.67 -8.87
N LEU A 311 -5.73 15.68 -8.94
CA LEU A 311 -5.17 15.16 -10.19
C LEU A 311 -6.14 14.17 -10.81
N PHE A 312 -6.44 14.36 -12.08
CA PHE A 312 -7.40 13.52 -12.80
C PHE A 312 -6.91 13.17 -14.19
N LYS A 313 -7.43 12.09 -14.72
CA LYS A 313 -7.32 11.73 -16.15
C LYS A 313 -8.65 12.02 -16.82
N VAL A 314 -8.63 12.72 -17.95
CA VAL A 314 -9.80 12.85 -18.82
C VAL A 314 -10.00 11.51 -19.53
N CYS A 315 -11.15 10.91 -19.34
CA CYS A 315 -11.44 9.58 -19.89
C CYS A 315 -12.19 9.67 -21.22
N THR A 316 -13.15 10.57 -21.33
CA THR A 316 -13.90 10.83 -22.58
C THR A 316 -14.12 12.32 -22.78
N GLY A 317 -14.32 12.73 -24.02
CA GLY A 317 -14.68 14.09 -24.39
C GLY A 317 -13.60 15.13 -24.07
N HIS A 318 -14.08 16.34 -23.79
CA HIS A 318 -13.24 17.51 -23.50
C HIS A 318 -13.71 18.18 -22.22
N ILE A 319 -12.82 18.40 -21.27
CA ILE A 319 -13.10 19.15 -20.03
C ILE A 319 -12.69 20.61 -20.24
N GLN A 320 -13.63 21.53 -20.03
CA GLN A 320 -13.42 22.97 -20.20
C GLN A 320 -13.74 23.74 -18.91
N THR A 321 -13.06 24.85 -18.74
CA THR A 321 -13.35 25.82 -17.68
C THR A 321 -14.80 26.30 -17.76
N GLY A 322 -15.48 26.36 -16.62
CA GLY A 322 -16.88 26.78 -16.51
C GLY A 322 -17.91 25.65 -16.54
N MET A 323 -17.50 24.44 -16.90
CA MET A 323 -18.39 23.26 -16.88
C MET A 323 -18.85 22.91 -15.47
N SER A 324 -20.02 22.29 -15.38
CA SER A 324 -20.52 21.64 -14.16
C SER A 324 -20.55 20.13 -14.40
N LEU A 325 -19.91 19.38 -13.53
CA LEU A 325 -19.81 17.93 -13.62
C LEU A 325 -20.45 17.29 -12.39
N LEU A 326 -21.08 16.16 -12.55
CA LEU A 326 -21.63 15.36 -11.47
C LEU A 326 -20.56 14.40 -10.94
N ASN A 327 -20.29 14.46 -9.64
CA ASN A 327 -19.62 13.38 -8.94
C ASN A 327 -20.61 12.24 -8.73
N VAL A 328 -20.46 11.15 -9.47
CA VAL A 328 -21.42 10.02 -9.45
C VAL A 328 -21.35 9.22 -8.16
N ASP A 329 -20.21 9.23 -7.48
CA ASP A 329 -19.98 8.50 -6.22
C ASP A 329 -20.71 9.15 -5.04
N LYS A 330 -20.84 10.49 -5.07
CA LYS A 330 -21.44 11.28 -3.98
C LYS A 330 -22.74 11.95 -4.35
N ASN A 331 -23.11 11.92 -5.63
CA ASN A 331 -24.28 12.58 -6.20
C ASN A 331 -24.29 14.10 -5.94
N GLU A 332 -23.11 14.72 -6.08
CA GLU A 332 -22.86 16.16 -5.85
C GLU A 332 -22.30 16.81 -7.12
N VAL A 333 -22.70 18.05 -7.37
CA VAL A 333 -22.23 18.79 -8.55
C VAL A 333 -20.97 19.58 -8.22
N GLU A 334 -19.93 19.38 -9.01
CA GLU A 334 -18.69 20.16 -8.96
C GLU A 334 -18.62 21.14 -10.13
N LYS A 335 -18.18 22.35 -9.83
CA LYS A 335 -17.92 23.37 -10.87
C LYS A 335 -16.45 23.42 -11.21
N VAL A 336 -16.14 23.28 -12.50
CA VAL A 336 -14.79 23.44 -13.05
C VAL A 336 -14.44 24.94 -13.12
N ASN A 337 -13.88 25.48 -12.04
CA ASN A 337 -13.56 26.92 -11.99
C ASN A 337 -12.30 27.25 -12.80
N LYS A 338 -11.26 26.45 -12.65
CA LYS A 338 -9.98 26.53 -13.36
C LYS A 338 -9.42 25.16 -13.64
N LEU A 339 -8.78 25.02 -14.78
CA LEU A 339 -8.05 23.84 -15.21
C LEU A 339 -6.55 24.11 -15.24
N TYR A 340 -5.77 23.14 -14.85
CA TYR A 340 -4.32 23.21 -14.86
C TYR A 340 -3.71 21.96 -15.44
N ILE A 341 -2.55 22.13 -16.05
CA ILE A 341 -1.55 21.08 -16.23
C ILE A 341 -0.58 21.20 -15.03
N LYS A 342 -0.37 20.11 -14.30
CA LYS A 342 0.59 20.10 -13.19
C LYS A 342 1.95 19.61 -13.68
N ARG A 343 2.99 20.43 -13.45
CA ARG A 343 4.39 20.11 -13.74
C ARG A 343 5.19 20.16 -12.44
N GLY A 344 5.35 19.02 -11.79
CA GLY A 344 5.90 19.01 -10.45
C GLY A 344 5.10 19.91 -9.50
N LYS A 345 5.73 20.95 -8.98
CA LYS A 345 5.07 21.96 -8.12
C LYS A 345 4.24 22.99 -8.90
N GLU A 346 4.58 23.23 -10.17
CA GLU A 346 3.98 24.30 -10.98
C GLU A 346 2.57 23.92 -11.46
N LEU A 347 1.64 24.87 -11.39
CA LEU A 347 0.31 24.79 -11.98
C LEU A 347 0.22 25.72 -13.18
N ILE A 348 0.09 25.16 -14.36
CA ILE A 348 -0.01 25.89 -15.64
C ILE A 348 -1.49 25.93 -16.03
N GLU A 349 -2.10 27.11 -16.00
CA GLU A 349 -3.52 27.30 -16.33
C GLU A 349 -3.79 27.01 -17.81
N VAL A 350 -4.85 26.26 -18.10
CA VAL A 350 -5.31 25.91 -19.44
C VAL A 350 -6.82 26.06 -19.52
N ASP A 351 -7.34 26.28 -20.72
CA ASP A 351 -8.79 26.45 -20.94
C ASP A 351 -9.49 25.10 -21.12
N GLU A 352 -8.78 24.11 -21.66
CA GLU A 352 -9.35 22.81 -22.05
C GLU A 352 -8.32 21.68 -21.92
N LEU A 353 -8.83 20.49 -21.61
CA LEU A 353 -8.09 19.22 -21.64
C LEU A 353 -8.94 18.16 -22.37
N CYS A 354 -8.32 17.38 -23.24
CA CYS A 354 -8.99 16.34 -24.02
C CYS A 354 -8.80 14.95 -23.44
N ALA A 355 -9.62 14.00 -23.89
CA ALA A 355 -9.55 12.60 -23.49
C ALA A 355 -8.13 12.05 -23.61
N GLY A 356 -7.71 11.27 -22.62
CA GLY A 356 -6.36 10.72 -22.47
C GLY A 356 -5.38 11.62 -21.74
N ASP A 357 -5.69 12.90 -21.51
CA ASP A 357 -4.78 13.83 -20.84
C ASP A 357 -4.92 13.81 -19.32
N ILE A 358 -3.87 14.22 -18.64
CA ILE A 358 -3.83 14.40 -17.18
C ILE A 358 -3.88 15.87 -16.85
N GLY A 359 -4.83 16.24 -16.00
CA GLY A 359 -5.02 17.58 -15.50
C GLY A 359 -5.08 17.68 -13.99
N CYS A 360 -5.21 18.90 -13.52
CA CYS A 360 -5.38 19.24 -12.12
C CYS A 360 -6.50 20.28 -11.95
N MET A 361 -7.34 20.08 -10.96
CA MET A 361 -8.30 21.07 -10.48
C MET A 361 -8.02 21.38 -9.01
N THR A 362 -8.30 22.62 -8.63
CA THR A 362 -8.15 23.07 -7.24
C THR A 362 -9.51 23.34 -6.61
N LYS A 363 -9.60 23.12 -5.30
CA LYS A 363 -10.77 23.51 -4.48
C LYS A 363 -12.09 22.80 -4.88
N LEU A 364 -12.03 21.56 -5.35
CA LEU A 364 -13.23 20.74 -5.45
C LEU A 364 -13.79 20.51 -4.04
N SER A 365 -15.10 20.70 -3.88
CA SER A 365 -15.74 20.70 -2.56
C SER A 365 -16.01 19.30 -2.02
N HIS A 366 -16.40 18.40 -2.91
CA HIS A 366 -16.91 17.07 -2.54
C HIS A 366 -16.04 15.91 -3.06
N SER A 367 -15.18 16.15 -4.05
CA SER A 367 -14.50 15.11 -4.80
C SER A 367 -13.12 14.77 -4.24
N LEU A 368 -12.81 13.48 -4.20
CA LEU A 368 -11.57 12.89 -3.70
C LEU A 368 -11.03 11.83 -4.66
N THR A 369 -9.91 11.24 -4.31
CA THR A 369 -9.33 10.10 -5.04
C THR A 369 -10.34 8.95 -5.18
N ASN A 370 -10.39 8.33 -6.35
CA ASN A 370 -11.34 7.30 -6.79
C ASN A 370 -12.72 7.82 -7.20
N ASP A 371 -12.99 9.10 -7.11
CA ASP A 371 -14.28 9.63 -7.59
C ASP A 371 -14.27 9.82 -9.11
N THR A 372 -15.41 9.54 -9.73
CA THR A 372 -15.68 9.81 -11.15
C THR A 372 -16.56 11.06 -11.29
N LEU A 373 -16.15 11.97 -12.18
CA LEU A 373 -16.95 13.13 -12.56
C LEU A 373 -17.37 12.99 -14.03
N CYS A 374 -18.65 13.21 -14.31
CA CYS A 374 -19.23 13.11 -15.65
C CYS A 374 -20.32 14.17 -15.87
N THR A 375 -20.86 14.24 -17.09
CA THR A 375 -22.07 15.05 -17.36
C THR A 375 -23.33 14.38 -16.79
N LEU A 376 -24.35 15.18 -16.49
CA LEU A 376 -25.62 14.71 -15.96
C LEU A 376 -26.35 13.71 -16.89
N ASP A 377 -26.14 13.86 -18.19
CA ASP A 377 -26.79 13.06 -19.23
C ASP A 377 -26.02 11.75 -19.56
N TYR A 378 -24.81 11.59 -19.04
CA TYR A 378 -23.96 10.44 -19.30
C TYR A 378 -23.30 9.97 -18.01
N ARG A 379 -24.06 9.23 -17.20
CA ARG A 379 -23.71 8.85 -15.83
C ARG A 379 -22.97 7.51 -15.82
N MET A 380 -21.65 7.60 -15.94
CA MET A 380 -20.74 6.44 -15.91
C MET A 380 -19.80 6.54 -14.72
N LYS A 381 -19.46 5.39 -14.14
CA LYS A 381 -18.49 5.26 -13.05
C LYS A 381 -17.32 4.40 -13.50
N TYR A 382 -16.10 4.92 -13.30
CA TYR A 382 -14.87 4.18 -13.57
C TYR A 382 -14.52 3.27 -12.40
N GLN A 383 -13.83 2.16 -12.71
CA GLN A 383 -13.35 1.26 -11.66
C GLN A 383 -12.36 1.99 -10.76
N PRO A 384 -12.49 1.83 -9.43
CA PRO A 384 -11.60 2.49 -8.49
C PRO A 384 -10.21 1.84 -8.49
N ILE A 385 -9.22 2.61 -8.08
CA ILE A 385 -7.89 2.09 -7.76
C ILE A 385 -8.02 1.17 -6.54
N HIS A 386 -7.52 -0.05 -6.65
CA HIS A 386 -7.43 -0.98 -5.55
C HIS A 386 -6.13 -0.74 -4.78
N PHE A 387 -6.19 0.15 -3.80
CA PHE A 387 -5.04 0.46 -2.96
C PHE A 387 -4.69 -0.67 -2.01
N SER A 388 -3.40 -0.86 -1.79
CA SER A 388 -2.88 -1.76 -0.76
C SER A 388 -3.39 -1.36 0.62
N LYS A 389 -3.82 -2.34 1.41
CA LYS A 389 -4.43 -2.10 2.72
C LYS A 389 -3.38 -1.84 3.80
N PRO A 390 -3.63 -0.87 4.70
CA PRO A 390 -2.73 -0.54 5.79
C PRO A 390 -2.90 -1.51 6.96
N TYR A 391 -1.96 -2.44 7.13
CA TYR A 391 -1.97 -3.38 8.26
C TYR A 391 -0.88 -3.10 9.30
N TYR A 392 0.13 -2.28 8.98
CA TYR A 392 1.15 -1.87 9.93
C TYR A 392 0.65 -0.71 10.78
N GLY A 393 0.47 -0.94 12.08
CA GLY A 393 -0.14 0.01 13.00
C GLY A 393 0.80 0.46 14.12
N LYS A 394 0.69 1.73 14.49
CA LYS A 394 1.32 2.33 15.68
C LYS A 394 0.34 3.25 16.39
N ALA A 395 0.51 3.40 17.69
CA ALA A 395 -0.24 4.37 18.47
C ALA A 395 0.38 5.76 18.31
N VAL A 396 -0.47 6.77 18.15
CA VAL A 396 -0.05 8.18 18.04
C VAL A 396 -0.18 8.86 19.39
N LYS A 397 0.91 9.44 19.87
CA LYS A 397 0.94 10.15 21.13
C LYS A 397 1.32 11.61 20.92
N PRO A 398 0.57 12.56 21.51
CA PRO A 398 0.90 13.97 21.42
C PRO A 398 2.23 14.31 22.10
N ILE A 399 2.96 15.26 21.52
CA ILE A 399 4.13 15.88 22.14
C ILE A 399 3.80 17.35 22.43
N GLY A 400 4.09 17.81 23.64
CA GLY A 400 3.90 19.20 24.02
C GLY A 400 2.43 19.62 24.07
N LYS A 401 2.06 20.67 23.32
CA LYS A 401 0.73 21.31 23.33
C LYS A 401 -0.27 20.71 22.33
N ALA A 402 0.11 19.67 21.57
CA ALA A 402 -0.81 19.02 20.68
C ALA A 402 -1.91 18.31 21.50
N ASN A 403 -3.17 18.44 21.08
CA ASN A 403 -4.28 17.73 21.68
C ASN A 403 -4.85 16.70 20.69
N GLU A 404 -5.65 15.76 21.19
CA GLU A 404 -6.21 14.67 20.40
C GLU A 404 -7.07 15.17 19.23
N GLU A 405 -7.84 16.23 19.41
CA GLU A 405 -8.70 16.80 18.35
C GLU A 405 -7.88 17.37 17.19
N LYS A 406 -6.79 18.09 17.50
CA LYS A 406 -5.89 18.62 16.47
C LYS A 406 -5.19 17.50 15.72
N ILE A 407 -4.76 16.46 16.43
CA ILE A 407 -4.14 15.27 15.82
C ILE A 407 -5.14 14.60 14.88
N ALA A 408 -6.35 14.33 15.33
CA ALA A 408 -7.40 13.71 14.53
C ALA A 408 -7.74 14.56 13.28
N SER A 409 -7.85 15.89 13.44
CA SER A 409 -8.10 16.81 12.32
C SER A 409 -6.95 16.84 11.30
N GLY A 410 -5.69 16.84 11.76
CA GLY A 410 -4.52 16.80 10.89
C GLY A 410 -4.41 15.47 10.13
N ILE A 411 -4.63 14.37 10.82
CA ILE A 411 -4.62 13.03 10.20
C ILE A 411 -5.78 12.90 9.21
N ALA A 412 -6.97 13.40 9.51
CA ALA A 412 -8.11 13.36 8.59
C ALA A 412 -7.79 13.99 7.23
N ARG A 413 -7.03 15.08 7.21
CA ARG A 413 -6.58 15.70 5.96
C ARG A 413 -5.57 14.84 5.21
N LEU A 414 -4.67 14.14 5.92
CA LEU A 414 -3.72 13.22 5.30
C LEU A 414 -4.39 11.95 4.78
N LEU A 415 -5.50 11.50 5.40
CA LEU A 415 -6.32 10.40 4.89
C LEU A 415 -7.01 10.76 3.56
N GLU A 416 -7.32 12.03 3.32
CA GLU A 416 -7.81 12.48 2.01
C GLU A 416 -6.72 12.40 0.92
N GLU A 417 -5.45 12.63 1.29
CA GLU A 417 -4.30 12.58 0.39
C GLU A 417 -3.86 11.13 0.12
N ASP A 418 -3.91 10.27 1.14
CA ASP A 418 -3.33 8.92 1.09
C ASP A 418 -4.35 7.83 1.48
N PRO A 419 -4.95 7.15 0.51
CA PRO A 419 -5.90 6.06 0.75
C PRO A 419 -5.27 4.80 1.37
N THR A 420 -3.94 4.70 1.46
CA THR A 420 -3.23 3.61 2.13
C THR A 420 -3.01 3.85 3.63
N LEU A 421 -3.70 4.85 4.19
CA LEU A 421 -3.73 5.12 5.61
C LEU A 421 -5.08 4.74 6.21
N LYS A 422 -5.06 4.37 7.49
CA LYS A 422 -6.26 4.19 8.30
C LYS A 422 -6.00 4.77 9.70
N PHE A 423 -7.01 5.43 10.26
CA PHE A 423 -6.93 5.98 11.60
C PHE A 423 -8.17 5.61 12.40
N GLU A 424 -7.97 5.09 13.59
CA GLU A 424 -9.06 4.68 14.47
C GLU A 424 -8.69 4.85 15.95
N SER A 425 -9.70 5.08 16.78
CA SER A 425 -9.55 5.15 18.22
C SER A 425 -9.86 3.78 18.84
N ASN A 426 -8.90 3.22 19.55
CA ASN A 426 -9.12 2.03 20.35
C ASN A 426 -9.60 2.45 21.76
N HIS A 427 -10.90 2.32 22.02
CA HIS A 427 -11.52 2.74 23.27
C HIS A 427 -11.05 1.91 24.48
N GLU A 428 -10.66 0.67 24.27
CA GLU A 428 -10.20 -0.22 25.32
C GLU A 428 -8.80 0.14 25.81
N THR A 429 -7.86 0.28 24.88
CA THR A 429 -6.47 0.66 25.19
C THR A 429 -6.30 2.18 25.38
N LYS A 430 -7.33 2.96 25.08
CA LYS A 430 -7.32 4.42 25.05
C LYS A 430 -6.21 4.99 24.18
N GLN A 431 -5.96 4.32 23.07
CA GLN A 431 -4.95 4.73 22.07
C GLN A 431 -5.62 5.18 20.79
N GLN A 432 -5.06 6.22 20.17
CA GLN A 432 -5.32 6.58 18.78
C GLN A 432 -4.31 5.83 17.91
N CYS A 433 -4.80 4.98 17.01
CA CYS A 433 -3.97 4.10 16.19
C CYS A 433 -3.96 4.56 14.73
N LEU A 434 -2.77 4.75 14.20
CA LEU A 434 -2.51 5.04 12.80
C LEU A 434 -1.92 3.81 12.12
N TYR A 435 -2.54 3.40 11.03
CA TYR A 435 -2.10 2.27 10.21
C TYR A 435 -1.62 2.76 8.86
N GLY A 436 -0.58 2.15 8.35
CA GLY A 436 0.02 2.40 7.04
C GLY A 436 0.62 1.13 6.46
N ILE A 437 1.43 1.29 5.43
CA ILE A 437 2.08 0.18 4.72
C ILE A 437 3.32 -0.33 5.46
N GLY A 438 4.07 0.58 6.10
CA GLY A 438 5.29 0.23 6.83
C GLY A 438 5.76 1.38 7.72
N ASP A 439 6.92 1.18 8.33
CA ASP A 439 7.53 2.10 9.28
C ASP A 439 7.92 3.44 8.64
N ILE A 440 8.58 3.40 7.48
CA ILE A 440 8.99 4.60 6.73
C ILE A 440 7.77 5.41 6.29
N HIS A 441 6.68 4.74 5.91
CA HIS A 441 5.42 5.40 5.57
C HIS A 441 4.89 6.20 6.77
N LEU A 442 4.74 5.56 7.93
CA LEU A 442 4.21 6.24 9.12
C LEU A 442 5.13 7.38 9.59
N GLU A 443 6.46 7.21 9.53
CA GLU A 443 7.41 8.28 9.82
C GLU A 443 7.22 9.49 8.91
N SER A 444 6.99 9.28 7.61
CA SER A 444 6.73 10.37 6.67
C SER A 444 5.43 11.09 6.97
N ILE A 445 4.40 10.38 7.43
CA ILE A 445 3.12 10.97 7.87
C ILE A 445 3.32 11.86 9.10
N ILE A 446 4.11 11.41 10.08
CA ILE A 446 4.45 12.21 11.26
C ILE A 446 5.24 13.48 10.86
N SER A 447 6.17 13.35 9.93
CA SER A 447 6.91 14.49 9.38
C SER A 447 5.98 15.50 8.68
N LYS A 448 5.03 15.03 7.86
CA LYS A 448 4.01 15.88 7.21
C LYS A 448 3.09 16.56 8.22
N LEU A 449 2.67 15.88 9.29
CA LEU A 449 1.89 16.50 10.38
C LEU A 449 2.64 17.67 11.00
N LYS A 450 3.93 17.50 11.25
CA LYS A 450 4.79 18.53 11.83
C LYS A 450 5.04 19.70 10.86
N SER A 451 5.45 19.41 9.63
CA SER A 451 5.82 20.42 8.63
C SER A 451 4.61 21.21 8.12
N LYS A 452 3.55 20.52 7.69
CA LYS A 452 2.36 21.14 7.09
C LYS A 452 1.37 21.69 8.10
N PHE A 453 1.10 20.95 9.20
CA PHE A 453 0.01 21.29 10.15
C PHE A 453 0.50 21.77 11.51
N LYS A 454 1.83 21.79 11.76
CA LYS A 454 2.44 22.20 13.03
C LYS A 454 1.95 21.36 14.22
N ILE A 455 1.69 20.08 13.98
CA ILE A 455 1.27 19.09 14.97
C ILE A 455 2.44 18.18 15.26
N ASP A 456 2.93 18.16 16.50
CA ASP A 456 4.05 17.34 16.93
C ASP A 456 3.56 16.11 17.68
N VAL A 457 3.86 14.94 17.17
CA VAL A 457 3.43 13.65 17.71
C VAL A 457 4.57 12.64 17.63
N LYS A 458 4.49 11.58 18.42
CA LYS A 458 5.38 10.41 18.32
C LYS A 458 4.58 9.14 18.15
N LEU A 459 5.21 8.13 17.56
CA LEU A 459 4.67 6.78 17.42
C LEU A 459 5.13 5.93 18.60
N GLU A 460 4.23 5.14 19.13
CA GLU A 460 4.48 4.13 20.16
C GLU A 460 3.85 2.79 19.73
N ASP A 461 4.27 1.70 20.36
CA ASP A 461 3.68 0.40 20.06
C ASP A 461 2.21 0.35 20.49
N MET A 462 1.41 -0.34 19.68
CA MET A 462 0.02 -0.60 20.04
C MET A 462 -0.04 -1.58 21.20
N LYS A 463 -0.92 -1.29 22.14
CA LYS A 463 -1.22 -2.21 23.24
C LYS A 463 -2.11 -3.34 22.73
N VAL A 464 -1.81 -4.55 23.19
CA VAL A 464 -2.64 -5.72 22.91
C VAL A 464 -3.72 -5.81 23.98
N SER A 465 -4.94 -6.11 23.56
CA SER A 465 -6.11 -6.23 24.48
C SER A 465 -6.11 -7.59 25.14
N TYR A 466 -5.32 -7.72 26.19
CA TYR A 466 -5.32 -8.95 27.02
C TYR A 466 -6.64 -9.09 27.81
N ARG A 467 -6.89 -10.30 28.27
CA ARG A 467 -7.98 -10.65 29.19
C ARG A 467 -7.43 -11.50 30.34
N GLU A 468 -8.25 -11.70 31.34
CA GLU A 468 -7.96 -12.64 32.42
C GLU A 468 -9.04 -13.71 32.51
N SER A 469 -8.74 -14.83 33.12
CA SER A 469 -9.68 -15.92 33.44
C SER A 469 -9.20 -16.67 34.65
N ILE A 470 -9.86 -17.77 34.99
CA ILE A 470 -9.54 -18.62 36.11
C ILE A 470 -9.34 -20.07 35.65
N ARG A 471 -8.50 -20.83 36.37
CA ARG A 471 -8.24 -22.25 36.07
C ARG A 471 -8.95 -23.21 37.00
N LYS A 472 -9.26 -22.78 38.22
CA LYS A 472 -9.86 -23.62 39.28
C LYS A 472 -11.20 -23.08 39.70
N SER A 473 -12.00 -24.00 40.30
CA SER A 473 -13.25 -23.67 40.98
C SER A 473 -13.00 -23.46 42.45
N TYR A 474 -13.70 -22.52 43.05
CA TYR A 474 -13.64 -22.25 44.48
C TYR A 474 -14.94 -21.64 44.97
N THR A 475 -15.39 -22.07 46.16
CA THR A 475 -16.53 -21.48 46.82
C THR A 475 -16.05 -20.50 47.89
N GLN A 476 -16.47 -19.29 47.80
CA GLN A 476 -16.13 -18.22 48.75
C GLN A 476 -17.39 -17.71 49.45
N ARG A 477 -17.30 -17.57 50.75
CA ARG A 477 -18.30 -16.91 51.57
C ARG A 477 -17.75 -15.61 52.10
N THR A 478 -18.48 -14.50 51.91
CA THR A 478 -18.03 -13.17 52.32
C THR A 478 -19.18 -12.35 52.87
N LYS A 479 -18.93 -11.72 54.02
CA LYS A 479 -19.85 -10.84 54.71
C LYS A 479 -19.38 -9.40 54.62
N PHE A 480 -20.27 -8.54 54.17
CA PHE A 480 -20.08 -7.09 54.24
C PHE A 480 -20.94 -6.54 55.37
N LYS A 481 -20.29 -5.97 56.39
CA LYS A 481 -20.96 -5.32 57.52
C LYS A 481 -20.29 -4.00 57.83
N LYS A 482 -21.07 -2.90 57.77
CA LYS A 482 -20.61 -1.55 58.11
C LYS A 482 -21.65 -0.87 59.02
N GLN A 483 -21.21 -0.43 60.20
CA GLN A 483 -22.02 0.30 61.13
C GLN A 483 -21.42 1.72 61.28
N SER A 484 -22.12 2.75 60.84
CA SER A 484 -21.75 4.16 61.01
C SER A 484 -22.98 4.94 61.36
N GLY A 485 -23.24 5.09 62.67
CA GLY A 485 -24.23 5.99 63.25
C GLY A 485 -25.60 6.09 62.55
N GLY A 486 -26.56 5.23 62.87
CA GLY A 486 -27.87 5.16 62.26
C GLY A 486 -28.14 3.75 61.64
N HIS A 487 -28.66 3.69 60.41
CA HIS A 487 -28.88 2.45 59.73
C HIS A 487 -27.52 1.82 59.27
N GLY A 488 -27.30 0.55 59.67
CA GLY A 488 -26.14 -0.22 59.23
C GLY A 488 -26.25 -0.68 57.76
N GLN A 489 -25.17 -1.25 57.26
CA GLN A 489 -25.17 -1.94 55.97
C GLN A 489 -24.79 -3.41 56.21
N TYR A 490 -25.57 -4.34 55.67
CA TYR A 490 -25.34 -5.77 55.86
C TYR A 490 -25.66 -6.57 54.57
N GLY A 491 -24.75 -7.40 54.13
CA GLY A 491 -24.97 -8.38 53.09
C GLY A 491 -23.95 -9.51 53.19
N GLU A 492 -24.39 -10.76 53.09
CA GLU A 492 -23.52 -11.89 53.05
C GLU A 492 -23.90 -12.81 51.90
N VAL A 493 -22.90 -13.22 51.14
CA VAL A 493 -23.05 -14.10 49.98
C VAL A 493 -22.07 -15.25 50.05
N GLU A 494 -22.49 -16.42 49.57
CA GLU A 494 -21.65 -17.58 49.32
C GLU A 494 -21.78 -17.92 47.82
N ILE A 495 -20.70 -17.80 47.11
CA ILE A 495 -20.67 -17.94 45.64
C ILE A 495 -19.65 -18.98 45.24
N LEU A 496 -20.06 -19.93 44.41
CA LEU A 496 -19.19 -20.84 43.69
C LEU A 496 -18.77 -20.23 42.38
N PHE A 497 -17.47 -20.02 42.22
CA PHE A 497 -16.87 -19.57 40.96
C PHE A 497 -16.24 -20.74 40.22
N GLU A 498 -16.54 -20.89 38.93
CA GLU A 498 -16.08 -21.99 38.09
C GLU A 498 -15.62 -21.48 36.72
N PRO A 499 -14.55 -22.06 36.12
CA PRO A 499 -14.17 -21.71 34.74
C PRO A 499 -15.17 -22.34 33.76
N THR A 500 -15.69 -21.55 32.83
CA THR A 500 -16.54 -22.06 31.74
C THR A 500 -15.72 -22.52 30.53
N LYS A 501 -14.50 -22.01 30.38
CA LYS A 501 -13.64 -22.16 29.18
C LYS A 501 -14.26 -21.60 27.90
N ASP A 502 -15.35 -20.85 27.97
CA ASP A 502 -15.93 -20.10 26.89
C ASP A 502 -15.52 -18.63 27.03
N TYR A 503 -14.52 -18.23 26.27
CA TYR A 503 -13.96 -16.89 26.32
C TYR A 503 -14.71 -15.88 25.41
N ASN A 504 -15.84 -16.29 24.83
CA ASN A 504 -16.74 -15.37 24.14
C ASN A 504 -17.69 -14.67 25.10
N GLN A 505 -17.81 -15.16 26.32
CA GLN A 505 -18.65 -14.59 27.36
C GLN A 505 -17.80 -14.15 28.56
N SER A 506 -18.14 -13.00 29.12
CA SER A 506 -17.44 -12.49 30.29
C SER A 506 -17.81 -13.35 31.51
N TYR A 507 -19.11 -13.49 31.76
CA TYR A 507 -19.61 -14.26 32.93
C TYR A 507 -20.91 -14.98 32.60
N VAL A 508 -21.20 -15.98 33.41
CA VAL A 508 -22.53 -16.65 33.56
C VAL A 508 -22.95 -16.55 35.01
N PHE A 509 -24.13 -15.97 35.27
CA PHE A 509 -24.68 -15.92 36.64
C PHE A 509 -25.77 -16.94 36.80
N LYS A 510 -25.69 -17.73 37.90
CA LYS A 510 -26.69 -18.70 38.29
C LYS A 510 -27.05 -18.52 39.75
N GLU A 511 -28.24 -18.92 40.11
CA GLU A 511 -28.71 -18.93 41.49
C GLU A 511 -29.19 -20.32 41.90
N LYS A 512 -28.79 -20.78 43.08
CA LYS A 512 -29.18 -22.07 43.67
C LYS A 512 -29.42 -21.91 45.18
N VAL A 513 -29.96 -20.73 45.59
CA VAL A 513 -30.20 -20.42 46.98
C VAL A 513 -31.35 -21.26 47.51
N PHE A 514 -31.13 -21.94 48.64
CA PHE A 514 -32.13 -22.75 49.30
C PHE A 514 -32.70 -22.02 50.53
N GLY A 515 -33.99 -22.20 50.79
CA GLY A 515 -34.64 -21.69 52.02
C GLY A 515 -34.77 -20.16 52.13
N GLY A 516 -34.51 -19.42 51.08
CA GLY A 516 -34.65 -17.94 51.10
C GLY A 516 -33.56 -17.22 51.89
N ALA A 517 -32.40 -17.84 52.07
CA ALA A 517 -31.27 -17.27 52.80
C ALA A 517 -30.83 -15.91 52.25
N VAL A 518 -30.91 -15.72 50.94
CA VAL A 518 -30.83 -14.42 50.25
C VAL A 518 -32.16 -14.16 49.57
N PRO A 519 -32.89 -13.09 49.89
CA PRO A 519 -34.14 -12.74 49.21
C PRO A 519 -33.93 -12.53 47.73
N LYS A 520 -34.86 -13.03 46.89
CA LYS A 520 -34.78 -12.92 45.42
C LYS A 520 -34.65 -11.47 44.93
N ALA A 521 -35.17 -10.51 45.67
CA ALA A 521 -35.03 -9.10 45.35
C ALA A 521 -33.57 -8.61 45.27
N TYR A 522 -32.64 -9.30 45.94
CA TYR A 522 -31.22 -8.94 45.96
C TYR A 522 -30.39 -9.69 44.91
N PHE A 523 -30.92 -10.69 44.16
CA PHE A 523 -30.20 -11.39 43.12
C PHE A 523 -29.68 -10.47 42.03
N PRO A 524 -30.45 -9.49 41.53
CA PRO A 524 -29.94 -8.49 40.57
C PRO A 524 -28.78 -7.67 41.13
N ALA A 525 -28.77 -7.39 42.44
CA ALA A 525 -27.67 -6.67 43.08
C ALA A 525 -26.40 -7.48 43.15
N VAL A 526 -26.52 -8.80 43.42
CA VAL A 526 -25.40 -9.76 43.39
C VAL A 526 -24.83 -9.83 41.98
N GLU A 527 -25.68 -9.96 40.96
CA GLU A 527 -25.23 -9.99 39.57
C GLU A 527 -24.57 -8.64 39.17
N LYS A 528 -25.10 -7.51 39.55
CA LYS A 528 -24.44 -6.18 39.33
C LYS A 528 -23.06 -6.13 39.98
N GLY A 529 -22.90 -6.70 41.18
CA GLY A 529 -21.61 -6.83 41.84
C GLY A 529 -20.63 -7.68 41.06
N LEU A 530 -21.09 -8.79 40.46
CA LEU A 530 -20.30 -9.63 39.57
C LEU A 530 -19.90 -8.87 38.29
N ILE A 531 -20.82 -8.16 37.63
CA ILE A 531 -20.58 -7.37 36.46
C ILE A 531 -19.46 -6.33 36.70
N GLU A 532 -19.50 -5.66 37.85
CA GLU A 532 -18.44 -4.71 38.21
C GLU A 532 -17.09 -5.41 38.46
N SER A 533 -17.14 -6.58 39.09
CA SER A 533 -15.94 -7.33 39.43
C SER A 533 -15.20 -7.89 38.22
N VAL A 534 -15.92 -8.36 37.18
CA VAL A 534 -15.30 -8.93 35.97
C VAL A 534 -14.72 -7.87 35.04
N LYS A 535 -14.96 -6.59 35.28
CA LYS A 535 -14.35 -5.49 34.50
C LYS A 535 -12.85 -5.40 34.69
N GLU A 536 -12.34 -5.85 35.83
CA GLU A 536 -10.94 -5.72 36.19
C GLU A 536 -10.45 -6.95 36.95
N GLY A 537 -9.51 -7.66 36.34
CA GLY A 537 -8.86 -8.84 36.98
C GLY A 537 -7.73 -8.45 37.93
N VAL A 538 -6.91 -9.43 38.33
CA VAL A 538 -5.90 -9.28 39.39
C VAL A 538 -4.46 -9.45 38.91
N ILE A 539 -4.22 -9.90 37.66
CA ILE A 539 -2.87 -10.12 37.11
C ILE A 539 -2.35 -8.84 36.47
N GLY A 540 -3.08 -8.30 35.52
CA GLY A 540 -2.75 -7.08 34.79
C GLY A 540 -3.89 -6.08 34.73
N HIS A 541 -4.92 -6.27 35.55
CA HIS A 541 -6.14 -5.47 35.61
C HIS A 541 -6.93 -5.45 34.29
N TYR A 542 -6.88 -6.58 33.55
CA TYR A 542 -7.66 -6.75 32.32
C TYR A 542 -9.06 -7.30 32.62
N PRO A 543 -10.04 -7.08 31.74
CA PRO A 543 -11.36 -7.68 31.89
C PRO A 543 -11.31 -9.20 31.98
N VAL A 544 -12.17 -9.80 32.84
CA VAL A 544 -12.25 -11.24 33.06
C VAL A 544 -13.26 -11.88 32.12
N LEU A 545 -12.88 -13.00 31.50
CA LEU A 545 -13.72 -13.82 30.63
C LEU A 545 -13.83 -15.27 31.16
N GLY A 546 -14.89 -15.94 30.76
CA GLY A 546 -15.04 -17.36 30.95
C GLY A 546 -15.23 -17.79 32.41
N ILE A 547 -15.99 -17.03 33.20
CA ILE A 547 -16.30 -17.35 34.60
C ILE A 547 -17.78 -17.60 34.76
N GLN A 548 -18.14 -18.64 35.53
CA GLN A 548 -19.48 -18.86 36.03
C GLN A 548 -19.50 -18.58 37.53
N ALA A 549 -20.46 -17.79 37.99
CA ALA A 549 -20.71 -17.53 39.38
C ALA A 549 -22.10 -18.05 39.76
N THR A 550 -22.14 -18.99 40.70
CA THR A 550 -23.38 -19.57 41.23
C THR A 550 -23.58 -19.12 42.68
N LEU A 551 -24.61 -18.31 42.91
CA LEU A 551 -25.00 -17.93 44.28
C LEU A 551 -25.63 -19.14 44.97
N LEU A 552 -24.97 -19.64 46.03
CA LEU A 552 -25.39 -20.85 46.74
C LEU A 552 -26.15 -20.54 48.04
N ASP A 553 -25.64 -19.56 48.80
CA ASP A 553 -26.16 -19.23 50.14
C ASP A 553 -25.79 -17.80 50.52
N GLY A 554 -26.21 -17.37 51.68
CA GLY A 554 -25.89 -16.06 52.24
C GLY A 554 -26.72 -15.77 53.47
N SER A 555 -26.75 -14.53 53.90
CA SER A 555 -27.67 -14.05 54.93
C SER A 555 -28.00 -12.58 54.74
N TYR A 556 -29.16 -12.18 55.25
CA TYR A 556 -29.61 -10.80 55.20
C TYR A 556 -30.06 -10.33 56.58
N HIS A 557 -30.09 -9.04 56.77
CA HIS A 557 -30.63 -8.42 57.99
C HIS A 557 -31.86 -7.58 57.60
N SER A 558 -32.97 -7.73 58.36
CA SER A 558 -34.27 -7.17 58.01
C SER A 558 -34.27 -5.66 57.90
N VAL A 559 -33.33 -4.95 58.52
CA VAL A 559 -33.23 -3.48 58.56
C VAL A 559 -31.99 -2.98 57.80
N ASP A 560 -30.86 -3.65 57.90
CA ASP A 560 -29.57 -3.15 57.41
C ASP A 560 -29.18 -3.67 56.02
N SER A 561 -29.94 -4.61 55.46
CA SER A 561 -29.67 -5.14 54.11
C SER A 561 -30.22 -4.18 53.03
N SER A 562 -29.41 -4.04 51.98
CA SER A 562 -29.74 -3.20 50.82
C SER A 562 -29.11 -3.79 49.56
N GLU A 563 -29.58 -3.36 48.39
CA GLU A 563 -28.96 -3.70 47.10
C GLU A 563 -27.47 -3.36 47.09
N GLN A 564 -27.11 -2.16 47.60
CA GLN A 564 -25.73 -1.72 47.67
C GLN A 564 -24.86 -2.61 48.58
N ALA A 565 -25.41 -3.08 49.68
CA ALA A 565 -24.69 -3.97 50.58
C ALA A 565 -24.39 -5.35 49.93
N PHE A 566 -25.36 -5.92 49.20
CA PHE A 566 -25.16 -7.18 48.48
C PHE A 566 -24.23 -7.00 47.26
N LYS A 567 -24.32 -5.88 46.52
CA LYS A 567 -23.37 -5.54 45.46
C LYS A 567 -21.94 -5.52 46.02
N THR A 568 -21.73 -4.83 47.14
CA THR A 568 -20.41 -4.69 47.76
C THR A 568 -19.91 -6.04 48.31
N ALA A 569 -20.78 -6.82 48.94
CA ALA A 569 -20.44 -8.17 49.43
C ALA A 569 -19.97 -9.08 48.28
N THR A 570 -20.64 -9.01 47.11
CA THR A 570 -20.27 -9.78 45.92
C THR A 570 -18.90 -9.37 45.39
N MET A 571 -18.63 -8.05 45.30
CA MET A 571 -17.32 -7.54 44.84
C MET A 571 -16.19 -7.99 45.79
N MET A 572 -16.42 -7.96 47.09
CA MET A 572 -15.46 -8.50 48.09
C MET A 572 -15.27 -9.99 47.94
N CYS A 573 -16.38 -10.73 47.76
CA CYS A 573 -16.38 -12.18 47.57
C CYS A 573 -15.54 -12.58 46.35
N PHE A 574 -15.74 -11.94 45.23
CA PHE A 574 -14.95 -12.15 44.01
C PHE A 574 -13.46 -11.89 44.24
N LYS A 575 -13.11 -10.77 44.83
CA LYS A 575 -11.72 -10.40 45.12
C LYS A 575 -11.01 -11.39 46.02
N ASP A 576 -11.71 -11.91 47.05
CA ASP A 576 -11.16 -12.92 47.95
C ASP A 576 -11.04 -14.27 47.27
N ALA A 577 -12.05 -14.66 46.47
CA ALA A 577 -12.03 -15.91 45.71
C ALA A 577 -10.88 -15.99 44.72
N MET A 578 -10.51 -14.86 44.06
CA MET A 578 -9.44 -14.83 43.08
C MET A 578 -8.08 -15.32 43.60
N LYS A 579 -7.85 -15.26 44.92
CA LYS A 579 -6.66 -15.80 45.58
C LYS A 579 -6.56 -17.34 45.49
N HIS A 580 -7.69 -18.01 45.24
CA HIS A 580 -7.81 -19.47 45.22
C HIS A 580 -8.21 -20.02 43.84
N LEU A 581 -8.60 -19.17 42.90
CA LEU A 581 -9.11 -19.56 41.61
C LEU A 581 -8.02 -19.79 40.55
N GLU A 582 -6.74 -19.60 40.89
CA GLU A 582 -5.61 -19.64 39.95
C GLU A 582 -5.86 -18.77 38.71
N PRO A 583 -5.88 -17.45 38.85
CA PRO A 583 -6.10 -16.56 37.73
C PRO A 583 -5.03 -16.74 36.65
N CYS A 584 -5.42 -16.61 35.38
CA CYS A 584 -4.54 -16.74 34.24
C CYS A 584 -4.77 -15.60 33.25
N LEU A 585 -3.71 -15.27 32.49
CA LEU A 585 -3.75 -14.27 31.42
C LEU A 585 -4.24 -14.92 30.13
N LEU A 586 -5.11 -14.22 29.40
CA LEU A 586 -5.55 -14.60 28.06
C LEU A 586 -4.96 -13.63 27.05
N GLU A 587 -4.43 -14.15 25.95
CA GLU A 587 -3.97 -13.35 24.82
C GLU A 587 -4.89 -13.54 23.59
N PRO A 588 -5.12 -12.48 22.82
CA PRO A 588 -5.92 -12.59 21.61
C PRO A 588 -5.13 -13.29 20.49
N TYR A 589 -5.82 -14.19 19.79
CA TYR A 589 -5.36 -14.87 18.59
C TYR A 589 -6.07 -14.31 17.37
N VAL A 590 -5.37 -14.31 16.25
CA VAL A 590 -5.89 -13.90 14.95
C VAL A 590 -5.75 -15.02 13.93
N ILE A 591 -6.65 -15.04 12.96
CA ILE A 591 -6.46 -15.78 11.72
C ILE A 591 -5.74 -14.86 10.75
N LEU A 592 -4.55 -15.25 10.33
CA LEU A 592 -3.67 -14.56 9.42
C LEU A 592 -3.70 -15.28 8.07
N ASN A 593 -4.20 -14.60 7.03
CA ASN A 593 -4.16 -15.09 5.66
C ASN A 593 -2.99 -14.44 4.94
N ILE A 594 -2.09 -15.25 4.39
CA ILE A 594 -0.87 -14.79 3.71
C ILE A 594 -0.92 -15.28 2.27
N TYR A 595 -0.63 -14.41 1.32
CA TYR A 595 -0.61 -14.68 -0.12
C TYR A 595 0.81 -14.41 -0.63
N ILE A 596 1.48 -15.45 -1.13
CA ILE A 596 2.88 -15.43 -1.52
C ILE A 596 3.14 -16.34 -2.71
N ASP A 597 4.28 -16.16 -3.38
CA ASP A 597 4.79 -17.14 -4.33
C ASP A 597 5.25 -18.42 -3.61
N GLU A 598 5.16 -19.55 -4.29
CA GLU A 598 5.51 -20.87 -3.73
C GLU A 598 6.94 -20.94 -3.20
N GLU A 599 7.87 -20.19 -3.79
CA GLU A 599 9.28 -20.16 -3.37
C GLU A 599 9.48 -19.69 -1.92
N TYR A 600 8.56 -18.86 -1.37
CA TYR A 600 8.63 -18.32 -0.01
C TYR A 600 7.90 -19.15 1.03
N LEU A 601 7.19 -20.20 0.61
CA LEU A 601 6.32 -21.00 1.48
C LEU A 601 7.07 -21.55 2.70
N GLY A 602 8.25 -22.13 2.50
CA GLY A 602 9.04 -22.73 3.57
C GLY A 602 9.50 -21.71 4.62
N ASP A 603 9.93 -20.54 4.18
CA ASP A 603 10.40 -19.47 5.07
C ASP A 603 9.26 -18.90 5.91
N ILE A 604 8.10 -18.69 5.30
CA ILE A 604 6.90 -18.18 5.99
C ILE A 604 6.37 -19.21 7.00
N MET A 605 6.32 -20.48 6.65
CA MET A 605 5.91 -21.53 7.60
C MET A 605 6.87 -21.61 8.80
N SER A 606 8.17 -21.51 8.56
CA SER A 606 9.19 -21.46 9.61
C SER A 606 9.01 -20.22 10.51
N TYR A 607 8.75 -19.07 9.91
CA TYR A 607 8.48 -17.83 10.64
C TYR A 607 7.25 -17.96 11.55
N VAL A 608 6.13 -18.42 11.02
CA VAL A 608 4.87 -18.61 11.78
C VAL A 608 5.10 -19.53 12.97
N ASN A 609 5.80 -20.65 12.78
CA ASN A 609 6.10 -21.58 13.88
C ASN A 609 6.99 -20.95 14.95
N LYS A 610 8.02 -20.17 14.58
CA LYS A 610 8.87 -19.43 15.53
C LYS A 610 8.11 -18.40 16.34
N LYS A 611 7.05 -17.84 15.76
CA LYS A 611 6.17 -16.82 16.36
C LYS A 611 4.96 -17.42 17.09
N ARG A 612 5.06 -18.65 17.56
CA ARG A 612 4.01 -19.37 18.28
C ARG A 612 2.71 -19.57 17.49
N GLY A 613 2.77 -19.40 16.17
CA GLY A 613 1.64 -19.61 15.29
C GLY A 613 1.53 -21.07 14.83
N LYS A 614 0.39 -21.38 14.24
CA LYS A 614 0.09 -22.68 13.64
C LYS A 614 -0.48 -22.47 12.24
N VAL A 615 0.10 -23.15 11.25
CA VAL A 615 -0.47 -23.20 9.91
C VAL A 615 -1.68 -24.14 9.94
N LEU A 616 -2.83 -23.66 9.49
CA LEU A 616 -4.09 -24.39 9.43
C LEU A 616 -4.34 -24.99 8.05
N GLU A 617 -4.16 -24.19 7.02
CA GLU A 617 -4.45 -24.54 5.64
C GLU A 617 -3.39 -23.94 4.70
N THR A 618 -3.20 -24.60 3.56
CA THR A 618 -2.31 -24.16 2.49
C THR A 618 -2.97 -24.49 1.17
N ASP A 619 -3.29 -23.48 0.36
CA ASP A 619 -3.97 -23.62 -0.92
C ASP A 619 -3.15 -22.98 -2.04
N SER A 620 -3.16 -23.62 -3.21
CA SER A 620 -2.68 -23.00 -4.46
C SER A 620 -3.84 -22.29 -5.14
N LEU A 621 -3.64 -21.04 -5.53
CA LEU A 621 -4.64 -20.23 -6.22
C LEU A 621 -4.46 -20.29 -7.74
N ASP A 622 -5.52 -19.96 -8.49
CA ASP A 622 -5.53 -20.02 -9.95
C ASP A 622 -4.52 -19.08 -10.62
N ASP A 623 -4.11 -18.02 -9.92
CA ASP A 623 -3.10 -17.05 -10.35
C ASP A 623 -1.65 -17.46 -10.05
N GLY A 624 -1.46 -18.68 -9.52
CA GLY A 624 -0.15 -19.23 -9.15
C GLY A 624 0.37 -18.81 -7.78
N LEU A 625 -0.39 -18.02 -7.03
CA LEU A 625 -0.06 -17.67 -5.65
C LEU A 625 -0.43 -18.80 -4.69
N MET A 626 0.32 -18.89 -3.60
CA MET A 626 -0.01 -19.75 -2.46
C MET A 626 -0.72 -18.93 -1.39
N LYS A 627 -1.85 -19.46 -0.89
CA LYS A 627 -2.55 -18.93 0.27
C LYS A 627 -2.24 -19.78 1.49
N LEU A 628 -1.72 -19.16 2.55
CA LEU A 628 -1.56 -19.79 3.86
C LEU A 628 -2.58 -19.20 4.81
N VAL A 629 -3.26 -20.05 5.53
CA VAL A 629 -4.14 -19.67 6.65
C VAL A 629 -3.46 -20.09 7.94
N CYS A 630 -3.14 -19.14 8.79
CA CYS A 630 -2.41 -19.36 10.03
C CYS A 630 -3.20 -18.82 11.22
N ARG A 631 -3.08 -19.47 12.37
CA ARG A 631 -3.59 -18.98 13.64
C ARG A 631 -2.42 -18.60 14.52
N ILE A 632 -2.35 -17.36 14.98
CA ILE A 632 -1.16 -16.78 15.62
C ILE A 632 -1.56 -15.77 16.70
N PRO A 633 -0.79 -15.62 17.81
CA PRO A 633 -1.04 -14.56 18.77
C PRO A 633 -0.91 -13.17 18.14
N GLN A 634 -1.84 -12.27 18.43
CA GLN A 634 -1.85 -10.92 17.86
C GLN A 634 -0.58 -10.13 18.16
N VAL A 635 0.03 -10.33 19.31
CA VAL A 635 1.29 -9.65 19.69
C VAL A 635 2.45 -9.98 18.76
N GLU A 636 2.44 -11.14 18.12
CA GLU A 636 3.52 -11.62 17.26
C GLU A 636 3.45 -11.06 15.84
N ILE A 637 2.32 -10.44 15.45
CA ILE A 637 2.12 -9.88 14.12
C ILE A 637 2.25 -8.35 14.04
N LEU A 638 2.58 -7.69 15.14
CA LEU A 638 2.68 -6.23 15.18
C LEU A 638 3.71 -5.67 14.17
N GLU A 639 4.79 -6.39 13.93
CA GLU A 639 5.83 -6.05 12.94
C GLU A 639 5.78 -6.92 11.67
N PHE A 640 4.72 -7.73 11.51
CA PHE A 640 4.65 -8.73 10.44
C PHE A 640 4.71 -8.12 9.03
N ALA A 641 4.19 -6.91 8.83
CA ALA A 641 4.27 -6.23 7.54
C ALA A 641 5.72 -6.05 7.05
N ILE A 642 6.62 -5.69 7.97
CA ILE A 642 8.05 -5.49 7.69
C ILE A 642 8.73 -6.84 7.47
N ASP A 643 8.45 -7.80 8.35
CA ASP A 643 9.02 -9.14 8.27
C ASP A 643 8.61 -9.86 6.98
N LEU A 644 7.32 -9.82 6.62
CA LEU A 644 6.80 -10.41 5.38
C LEU A 644 7.48 -9.81 4.15
N ARG A 645 7.59 -8.49 4.10
CA ARG A 645 8.26 -7.78 3.01
C ARG A 645 9.72 -8.23 2.85
N SER A 646 10.43 -8.35 3.96
CA SER A 646 11.81 -8.82 3.95
C SER A 646 11.94 -10.25 3.44
N MET A 647 11.06 -11.16 3.87
CA MET A 647 11.10 -12.57 3.49
C MET A 647 10.64 -12.82 2.05
N THR A 648 9.68 -12.04 1.54
CA THR A 648 9.07 -12.25 0.22
C THR A 648 9.56 -11.26 -0.83
N GLN A 649 10.64 -10.56 -0.57
CA GLN A 649 11.14 -9.52 -1.46
C GLN A 649 10.06 -8.48 -1.84
N GLY A 650 9.18 -8.18 -0.89
CA GLY A 650 8.12 -7.20 -1.04
C GLY A 650 6.90 -7.65 -1.86
N GLN A 651 6.79 -8.93 -2.20
CA GLN A 651 5.69 -9.48 -3.00
C GLN A 651 4.54 -10.07 -2.18
N GLY A 652 4.79 -10.36 -0.89
CA GLY A 652 3.79 -10.93 0.00
C GLY A 652 2.69 -9.95 0.38
N ILE A 653 1.45 -10.43 0.39
CA ILE A 653 0.26 -9.71 0.84
C ILE A 653 -0.36 -10.49 1.99
N TYR A 654 -0.98 -9.80 2.95
CA TYR A 654 -1.68 -10.45 4.04
C TYR A 654 -2.89 -9.65 4.50
N ASN A 655 -3.79 -10.35 5.19
CA ASN A 655 -4.83 -9.77 6.00
C ASN A 655 -5.03 -10.62 7.26
N TYR A 656 -5.67 -10.07 8.27
CA TYR A 656 -5.99 -10.82 9.47
C TYR A 656 -7.31 -10.36 10.10
N HIS A 657 -7.90 -11.24 10.90
CA HIS A 657 -9.05 -10.93 11.72
C HIS A 657 -8.96 -11.63 13.09
N PHE A 658 -9.62 -11.07 14.07
CA PHE A 658 -9.67 -11.64 15.40
C PHE A 658 -10.38 -13.01 15.38
N ASP A 659 -9.82 -13.99 16.10
CA ASP A 659 -10.35 -15.36 16.19
C ASP A 659 -10.86 -15.70 17.59
N GLY A 660 -10.16 -15.30 18.63
CA GLY A 660 -10.54 -15.62 20.00
C GLY A 660 -9.40 -15.40 20.99
N TYR A 661 -9.55 -15.93 22.18
CA TYR A 661 -8.57 -15.85 23.25
C TYR A 661 -8.04 -17.23 23.63
N GLU A 662 -6.77 -17.30 24.03
CA GLU A 662 -6.16 -18.48 24.62
C GLU A 662 -5.36 -18.15 25.89
N ILE A 663 -5.20 -19.12 26.74
CA ILE A 663 -4.41 -18.99 27.99
C ILE A 663 -2.93 -18.83 27.60
N VAL A 664 -2.30 -17.78 28.12
CA VAL A 664 -0.87 -17.56 28.00
C VAL A 664 -0.11 -18.56 28.87
N ASN A 665 0.99 -19.11 28.34
CA ASN A 665 1.90 -19.91 29.12
C ASN A 665 2.51 -19.06 30.26
N ASP A 666 2.52 -19.58 31.49
CA ASP A 666 2.96 -18.84 32.68
C ASP A 666 4.36 -18.26 32.55
N ASP A 667 5.28 -18.96 31.87
CA ASP A 667 6.64 -18.49 31.59
C ASP A 667 6.70 -17.20 30.74
N LEU A 668 5.63 -16.91 30.01
CA LEU A 668 5.54 -15.73 29.13
C LEU A 668 4.80 -14.55 29.78
N VAL A 669 4.01 -14.80 30.84
CA VAL A 669 3.14 -13.78 31.46
C VAL A 669 3.96 -12.57 31.92
N GLU A 670 5.04 -12.77 32.66
CA GLU A 670 5.90 -11.67 33.12
C GLU A 670 6.51 -10.87 31.97
N ARG A 671 6.88 -11.55 30.88
CA ARG A 671 7.46 -10.91 29.70
C ARG A 671 6.44 -10.05 28.95
N LEU A 672 5.21 -10.53 28.85
CA LEU A 672 4.13 -9.82 28.16
C LEU A 672 3.62 -8.62 28.95
N LEU A 673 3.57 -8.72 30.28
CA LEU A 673 3.15 -7.62 31.16
C LEU A 673 4.20 -6.50 31.30
N LYS A 674 5.49 -6.78 31.02
CA LYS A 674 6.58 -5.78 31.05
C LYS A 674 6.72 -4.98 29.76
N LYS A 675 6.06 -5.40 28.66
CA LYS A 675 5.96 -4.65 27.40
C LYS A 675 4.72 -3.74 27.43
#